data_9a530228aabf52d42042e358b999cf04
#
_entry.id   9a530228aabf52d42042e358b999cf04
#
_cell.length_a   1.000
_cell.length_b   1.000
_cell.length_c   1.000
_cell.angle_alpha   90.00
_cell.angle_beta   90.00
_cell.angle_gamma   90.00
#
_symmetry.space_group_name_H-M   'P 1'
#
loop_
_entity.id
_entity.type
_entity.pdbx_description
1 polymer ?
#
loop_
_entity_poly.entity_id
_entity_poly.type
_entity_poly.pdbx_seq_one_letter_code
_entity_poly.pdbx_strand_id
1 'polypeptide(L)'
;MHIPFTRPQELATIWLWLSYSFTFFVLINGYTAEPANGDIKVIPIGVIIDVNTGVGKEQQVAMEIAAQSYNNTSKTNKLALYFQEPTKDPMRATSQAEDMIKSQKVQVIVGMNTWVEAASVAESFRESRLPVISFAAPTITPPLMAIRWPFLVRMANNCTAYVKSVADLVHAYNWHSVVAIYEDDAFGGGSGMLALLSEALQDVGSTIEYRLALPSPTDLPNPKEFIREEMLKIIENTQSRVFIVLQSSLDLAIHLFREASQMGLMDRESAWIIPERVTNLLDSVNKSSISYLEGALGIKTYYSENSSEYQDFEAKFRRTFRAKNPEEDNSNPGFYALQAYDSIKVVAQAVERMARDNGRGGRKTLLGEILSSNFLGLTGEIQFEALQLLQNPTLRIVNVYGRNYRELDFWTLESGFTTSLPTQQGRKSAFRNTESLSAAVIWPGKSLRIPKGWNLPTKQNPMKIAVPGRTQFSKFVKVDYNQNPYKYTGFCIKIFEKVLGLLDYDLPYEYYPINGTYPDLVQLVYNKTYEAVVGDVTILAKRLQYVDFSVPFAESGLSMIVKEKSQESALMFLKPFTWQLWAVTGAIMIYTMFVVWFLEREHNPEFHGNWKSQFSTALLFTFSSLFLAHREKMYSNLTRLVMVSWLFLVLILNSSYTASLSSMLTVQQLQPNVTSIEWLKKNNMKIGCDGDSFVRAYLQNVEKFKPENIINISSDDNYVSAFQNSTIAAAFLELPYEKVYISKYCKGYSASTPTTRFGGLGFVFQKGSPLARDVSVAMLKLMEQGEMKSLEEKWLNPSGECFKNGNSNSTESLKLESFWVLYVISGGTSTICFLIFTIHYLKSRKSPHDDEAHQGNGESKWKRMVRLTKHVYRMKHNNAVRAHEDVTDCSSRWDSVITPDTPPELQHAVMALQLPEIITVSSM
;
A
#
# COMPACT_ATOMS: atom_id res chain seq x y z
N MET A 1 -53.54 37.37 -91.51
CA MET A 1 -53.28 38.80 -91.65
C MET A 1 -51.79 38.93 -91.95
N HIS A 2 -51.49 39.37 -93.18
CA HIS A 2 -50.12 39.46 -93.76
C HIS A 2 -49.32 40.62 -93.09
N ILE A 3 -48.12 40.34 -92.72
CA ILE A 3 -47.08 41.31 -92.35
C ILE A 3 -46.02 41.25 -93.51
N PRO A 4 -45.66 42.32 -94.19
CA PRO A 4 -44.79 42.25 -95.31
C PRO A 4 -43.32 42.13 -94.95
N PHE A 5 -42.58 41.28 -95.58
CA PHE A 5 -41.17 41.16 -95.62
C PHE A 5 -40.49 42.43 -95.99
N THR A 6 -39.70 43.05 -95.17
CA THR A 6 -38.78 44.16 -95.52
C THR A 6 -37.43 43.63 -95.97
N ARG A 7 -36.81 44.17 -96.98
CA ARG A 7 -35.66 43.72 -97.75
C ARG A 7 -34.37 43.67 -96.90
N PRO A 8 -33.49 42.70 -97.15
CA PRO A 8 -32.24 42.50 -96.33
C PRO A 8 -31.26 43.64 -96.22
N GLN A 9 -31.37 44.67 -97.08
CA GLN A 9 -30.49 45.83 -97.07
C GLN A 9 -30.79 46.87 -95.99
N GLU A 10 -31.97 46.96 -95.50
CA GLU A 10 -32.30 47.88 -94.38
C GLU A 10 -31.90 47.33 -92.97
N LEU A 11 -31.86 46.06 -92.83
CA LEU A 11 -31.36 45.38 -91.64
C LEU A 11 -29.84 45.53 -91.49
N ALA A 12 -29.12 45.52 -92.57
CA ALA A 12 -27.67 45.76 -92.52
C ALA A 12 -27.26 47.19 -92.13
N THR A 13 -28.07 48.18 -92.47
CA THR A 13 -27.84 49.58 -92.09
C THR A 13 -28.20 49.82 -90.62
N ILE A 14 -29.26 49.21 -90.11
CA ILE A 14 -29.64 49.30 -88.68
C ILE A 14 -28.59 48.58 -87.79
N TRP A 15 -28.04 47.42 -88.28
CA TRP A 15 -26.97 46.73 -87.53
C TRP A 15 -25.64 47.51 -87.60
N LEU A 16 -25.33 48.18 -88.69
CA LEU A 16 -24.18 49.09 -88.76
C LEU A 16 -24.36 50.29 -87.83
N TRP A 17 -25.55 50.83 -87.80
CA TRP A 17 -25.85 52.01 -86.91
C TRP A 17 -25.87 51.57 -85.43
N LEU A 18 -26.43 50.43 -85.07
CA LEU A 18 -26.38 49.87 -83.75
C LEU A 18 -24.96 49.50 -83.35
N SER A 19 -24.17 48.89 -84.24
CA SER A 19 -22.78 48.56 -83.93
C SER A 19 -21.90 49.81 -83.81
N TYR A 20 -22.16 50.90 -84.64
CA TYR A 20 -21.45 52.15 -84.51
C TYR A 20 -21.90 52.96 -83.27
N SER A 21 -23.14 52.88 -82.88
CA SER A 21 -23.63 53.50 -81.64
C SER A 21 -23.10 52.70 -80.41
N PHE A 22 -22.99 51.42 -80.53
CA PHE A 22 -22.46 50.58 -79.44
C PHE A 22 -20.94 50.73 -79.29
N THR A 23 -20.19 50.83 -80.43
CA THR A 23 -18.75 51.14 -80.38
C THR A 23 -18.51 52.57 -79.93
N PHE A 24 -19.36 53.54 -80.31
CA PHE A 24 -19.28 54.95 -79.88
C PHE A 24 -19.66 55.07 -78.36
N PHE A 25 -20.61 54.31 -77.91
CA PHE A 25 -21.00 54.20 -76.48
C PHE A 25 -19.90 53.53 -75.66
N VAL A 26 -19.24 52.50 -76.22
CA VAL A 26 -18.07 51.84 -75.60
C VAL A 26 -16.83 52.69 -75.64
N LEU A 27 -16.59 53.49 -76.71
CA LEU A 27 -15.50 54.45 -76.80
C LEU A 27 -15.72 55.69 -75.93
N ILE A 28 -16.93 56.15 -75.73
CA ILE A 28 -17.20 57.34 -74.85
C ILE A 28 -17.16 56.83 -73.37
N ASN A 29 -17.61 55.68 -73.07
CA ASN A 29 -17.46 55.15 -71.73
C ASN A 29 -16.07 54.47 -71.44
N GLY A 30 -15.24 54.36 -72.48
CA GLY A 30 -13.87 53.82 -72.33
C GLY A 30 -12.80 54.91 -72.17
N TYR A 31 -13.15 56.24 -72.26
CA TYR A 31 -12.20 57.31 -72.11
C TYR A 31 -12.47 58.31 -71.01
N THR A 32 -13.27 57.94 -70.04
CA THR A 32 -13.32 58.68 -68.76
C THR A 32 -13.22 57.60 -67.62
N ALA A 33 -12.19 56.79 -67.64
CA ALA A 33 -11.67 56.30 -66.46
C ALA A 33 -10.79 57.34 -65.81
N GLU A 34 -11.38 58.37 -65.25
CA GLU A 34 -10.82 58.96 -64.04
C GLU A 34 -10.48 57.78 -63.10
N PRO A 35 -9.30 57.80 -62.45
CA PRO A 35 -9.08 56.91 -61.39
C PRO A 35 -10.21 57.10 -60.42
N ALA A 36 -11.17 56.22 -60.36
CA ALA A 36 -12.19 56.24 -59.35
C ALA A 36 -11.40 56.41 -58.08
N ASN A 37 -11.49 57.54 -57.43
CA ASN A 37 -11.30 57.68 -56.02
C ASN A 37 -12.31 56.70 -55.42
N GLY A 38 -11.94 55.41 -55.27
CA GLY A 38 -12.80 54.38 -54.70
C GLY A 38 -13.11 54.93 -53.32
N ASP A 39 -14.38 55.19 -53.08
CA ASP A 39 -14.84 55.51 -51.73
C ASP A 39 -14.24 54.57 -50.78
N ILE A 40 -13.30 55.07 -49.96
CA ILE A 40 -12.60 54.21 -48.95
C ILE A 40 -13.69 53.73 -48.04
N LYS A 41 -14.01 52.42 -48.12
CA LYS A 41 -15.04 51.78 -47.28
C LYS A 41 -14.51 51.64 -45.83
N VAL A 42 -15.13 52.39 -44.95
CA VAL A 42 -14.83 52.30 -43.52
C VAL A 42 -15.61 51.15 -42.95
N ILE A 43 -14.90 50.22 -42.27
CA ILE A 43 -15.46 49.09 -41.59
C ILE A 43 -15.49 49.41 -40.08
N PRO A 44 -16.66 49.67 -39.49
CA PRO A 44 -16.76 49.96 -38.07
C PRO A 44 -16.69 48.65 -37.24
N ILE A 45 -15.79 48.64 -36.25
CA ILE A 45 -15.55 47.54 -35.31
C ILE A 45 -15.90 48.03 -33.91
N GLY A 46 -16.81 47.36 -33.25
CA GLY A 46 -17.14 47.58 -31.84
C GLY A 46 -16.12 46.86 -30.94
N VAL A 47 -15.61 47.56 -29.95
CA VAL A 47 -14.67 46.99 -28.97
C VAL A 47 -15.22 47.20 -27.57
N ILE A 48 -15.36 46.08 -26.84
CA ILE A 48 -15.84 46.09 -25.46
C ILE A 48 -14.71 45.59 -24.55
N ILE A 49 -13.99 46.55 -23.94
CA ILE A 49 -12.87 46.32 -23.01
C ILE A 49 -12.89 47.39 -21.92
N ASP A 50 -12.43 47.04 -20.72
CA ASP A 50 -12.32 48.01 -19.63
C ASP A 50 -11.02 48.81 -19.72
N VAL A 51 -11.09 49.97 -20.40
CA VAL A 51 -9.95 50.87 -20.67
C VAL A 51 -9.39 51.54 -19.40
N ASN A 52 -10.05 51.41 -18.26
CA ASN A 52 -9.56 51.97 -16.98
C ASN A 52 -8.59 50.98 -16.28
N THR A 53 -8.58 49.70 -16.68
CA THR A 53 -7.62 48.75 -16.17
C THR A 53 -6.31 48.80 -16.97
N GLY A 54 -5.17 48.43 -16.34
CA GLY A 54 -3.88 48.35 -17.04
C GLY A 54 -3.95 47.41 -18.26
N VAL A 55 -4.64 46.29 -18.14
CA VAL A 55 -4.87 45.34 -19.25
C VAL A 55 -5.68 45.95 -20.36
N GLY A 56 -6.76 46.67 -20.04
CA GLY A 56 -7.59 47.33 -21.07
C GLY A 56 -6.86 48.46 -21.79
N LYS A 57 -6.04 49.25 -21.08
CA LYS A 57 -5.15 50.24 -21.70
C LYS A 57 -4.19 49.59 -22.68
N GLU A 58 -3.57 48.46 -22.30
CA GLU A 58 -2.69 47.68 -23.19
C GLU A 58 -3.45 47.13 -24.39
N GLN A 59 -4.64 46.53 -24.20
CA GLN A 59 -5.49 46.03 -25.28
C GLN A 59 -5.90 47.16 -26.25
N GLN A 60 -6.29 48.30 -25.74
CA GLN A 60 -6.67 49.45 -26.55
C GLN A 60 -5.53 49.87 -27.48
N VAL A 61 -4.33 50.11 -26.92
CA VAL A 61 -3.16 50.52 -27.70
C VAL A 61 -2.76 49.46 -28.73
N ALA A 62 -2.80 48.19 -28.38
CA ALA A 62 -2.48 47.11 -29.28
C ALA A 62 -3.45 47.02 -30.47
N MET A 63 -4.75 47.14 -30.22
CA MET A 63 -5.78 47.16 -31.27
C MET A 63 -5.64 48.39 -32.21
N GLU A 64 -5.36 49.55 -31.65
CA GLU A 64 -5.13 50.78 -32.45
C GLU A 64 -3.92 50.61 -33.37
N ILE A 65 -2.80 50.05 -32.85
CA ILE A 65 -1.61 49.75 -33.66
C ILE A 65 -1.94 48.78 -34.79
N ALA A 66 -2.72 47.70 -34.50
CA ALA A 66 -3.13 46.73 -35.51
C ALA A 66 -3.99 47.41 -36.61
N ALA A 67 -4.99 48.22 -36.20
CA ALA A 67 -5.85 48.92 -37.12
C ALA A 67 -5.08 49.95 -37.95
N GLN A 68 -4.17 50.75 -37.33
CA GLN A 68 -3.30 51.68 -38.02
C GLN A 68 -2.37 51.00 -39.02
N SER A 69 -1.79 49.89 -38.66
CA SER A 69 -0.92 49.07 -39.52
C SER A 69 -1.67 48.65 -40.80
N TYR A 70 -2.90 48.14 -40.62
CA TYR A 70 -3.76 47.78 -41.74
C TYR A 70 -4.17 48.99 -42.56
N ASN A 71 -4.63 50.10 -41.93
CA ASN A 71 -5.10 51.32 -42.58
C ASN A 71 -4.01 52.04 -43.42
N ASN A 72 -2.73 51.87 -43.02
CA ASN A 72 -1.60 52.38 -43.76
C ASN A 72 -1.27 51.56 -45.00
N THR A 73 -1.60 50.24 -44.98
CA THR A 73 -1.28 49.32 -46.06
C THR A 73 -2.44 49.18 -47.06
N SER A 74 -3.68 49.22 -46.60
CA SER A 74 -4.87 48.99 -47.40
C SER A 74 -5.28 50.25 -48.16
N LYS A 75 -5.54 50.10 -49.44
CA LYS A 75 -5.99 51.19 -50.33
C LYS A 75 -7.51 51.25 -50.46
N THR A 76 -8.24 50.17 -50.10
CA THR A 76 -9.67 50.03 -50.41
C THR A 76 -10.55 50.14 -49.17
N ASN A 77 -10.09 49.60 -48.05
CA ASN A 77 -10.85 49.56 -46.80
C ASN A 77 -10.05 50.18 -45.67
N LYS A 78 -10.75 50.78 -44.69
CA LYS A 78 -10.16 51.22 -43.42
C LYS A 78 -10.95 50.72 -42.26
N LEU A 79 -10.29 50.32 -41.16
CA LEU A 79 -10.91 49.90 -39.91
C LEU A 79 -11.09 51.11 -38.99
N ALA A 80 -12.28 51.26 -38.42
CA ALA A 80 -12.58 52.26 -37.39
C ALA A 80 -12.97 51.54 -36.12
N LEU A 81 -12.23 51.77 -35.04
CA LEU A 81 -12.47 51.14 -33.74
C LEU A 81 -13.33 52.06 -32.86
N TYR A 82 -14.39 51.50 -32.29
CA TYR A 82 -15.27 52.20 -31.35
C TYR A 82 -15.21 51.49 -30.01
N PHE A 83 -14.62 52.14 -29.01
CA PHE A 83 -14.42 51.57 -27.69
C PHE A 83 -15.59 51.89 -26.77
N GLN A 84 -16.01 50.88 -26.00
CA GLN A 84 -16.96 51.00 -24.90
C GLN A 84 -16.43 50.30 -23.67
N GLU A 85 -16.73 50.85 -22.50
CA GLU A 85 -16.28 50.32 -21.23
C GLU A 85 -17.35 49.40 -20.65
N PRO A 86 -17.10 48.08 -20.53
CA PRO A 86 -17.97 47.22 -19.73
C PRO A 86 -17.73 47.62 -18.28
N THR A 87 -18.74 48.08 -17.61
CA THR A 87 -18.78 47.99 -16.16
C THR A 87 -19.04 46.54 -15.86
N LYS A 88 -18.45 45.94 -14.83
CA LYS A 88 -18.50 44.53 -14.42
C LYS A 88 -19.91 43.86 -14.45
N ASP A 89 -20.89 44.52 -15.02
CA ASP A 89 -22.26 44.08 -15.23
C ASP A 89 -22.45 43.56 -16.66
N PRO A 90 -22.70 42.25 -16.85
CA PRO A 90 -22.93 41.64 -18.15
C PRO A 90 -24.08 42.28 -18.93
N MET A 91 -25.11 42.79 -18.24
CA MET A 91 -26.25 43.45 -18.86
C MET A 91 -25.86 44.77 -19.51
N ARG A 92 -24.88 45.46 -18.92
CA ARG A 92 -24.35 46.72 -19.54
C ARG A 92 -23.50 46.41 -20.77
N ALA A 93 -22.69 45.34 -20.75
CA ALA A 93 -21.95 44.94 -21.94
C ALA A 93 -22.89 44.68 -23.13
N THR A 94 -24.04 44.06 -22.84
CA THR A 94 -25.09 43.81 -23.83
C THR A 94 -25.72 45.13 -24.35
N SER A 95 -26.11 46.04 -23.47
CA SER A 95 -26.66 47.34 -23.83
C SER A 95 -25.68 48.17 -24.67
N GLN A 96 -24.40 48.17 -24.29
CA GLN A 96 -23.34 48.87 -25.05
C GLN A 96 -23.13 48.28 -26.44
N ALA A 97 -23.16 46.95 -26.55
CA ALA A 97 -23.09 46.30 -27.86
C ALA A 97 -24.28 46.68 -28.74
N GLU A 98 -25.51 46.72 -28.19
CA GLU A 98 -26.70 47.18 -28.91
C GLU A 98 -26.57 48.63 -29.37
N ASP A 99 -26.09 49.52 -28.51
CA ASP A 99 -25.90 50.95 -28.85
C ASP A 99 -24.87 51.10 -29.97
N MET A 100 -23.76 50.36 -29.97
CA MET A 100 -22.79 50.38 -31.06
C MET A 100 -23.38 49.88 -32.38
N ILE A 101 -24.24 48.90 -32.38
CA ILE A 101 -24.89 48.43 -33.61
C ILE A 101 -25.88 49.44 -34.13
N LYS A 102 -26.68 50.03 -33.25
CA LYS A 102 -27.72 51.02 -33.64
C LYS A 102 -27.13 52.35 -34.11
N SER A 103 -26.15 52.90 -33.35
CA SER A 103 -25.58 54.21 -33.60
C SER A 103 -24.43 54.19 -34.62
N GLN A 104 -23.54 53.20 -34.54
CA GLN A 104 -22.28 53.19 -35.32
C GLN A 104 -22.28 52.10 -36.41
N LYS A 105 -23.32 51.27 -36.49
CA LYS A 105 -23.52 50.19 -37.49
C LYS A 105 -22.30 49.28 -37.57
N VAL A 106 -21.76 48.93 -36.41
CA VAL A 106 -20.60 48.02 -36.33
C VAL A 106 -20.86 46.68 -37.03
N GLN A 107 -19.82 46.14 -37.69
CA GLN A 107 -19.89 44.89 -38.46
C GLN A 107 -19.31 43.68 -37.72
N VAL A 108 -18.56 43.92 -36.64
CA VAL A 108 -18.00 42.90 -35.76
C VAL A 108 -17.83 43.50 -34.38
N ILE A 109 -18.03 42.70 -33.33
CA ILE A 109 -17.72 43.08 -31.95
C ILE A 109 -16.53 42.24 -31.49
N VAL A 110 -15.53 42.89 -30.83
CA VAL A 110 -14.32 42.30 -30.33
C VAL A 110 -14.13 42.67 -28.86
N GLY A 111 -13.66 41.75 -28.05
CA GLY A 111 -13.35 42.02 -26.64
C GLY A 111 -13.96 41.00 -25.68
N MET A 112 -14.52 41.50 -24.58
CA MET A 112 -15.12 40.70 -23.49
C MET A 112 -14.10 39.76 -22.86
N ASN A 113 -13.51 40.21 -21.76
CA ASN A 113 -12.47 39.50 -21.05
C ASN A 113 -13.04 38.39 -20.11
N THR A 114 -14.37 38.41 -19.89
CA THR A 114 -15.05 37.37 -19.11
C THR A 114 -16.01 36.55 -19.98
N TRP A 115 -16.15 35.25 -19.66
CA TRP A 115 -17.08 34.41 -20.41
C TRP A 115 -18.52 34.83 -20.26
N VAL A 116 -18.89 35.36 -19.12
CA VAL A 116 -20.24 35.84 -18.82
C VAL A 116 -20.64 36.99 -19.72
N GLU A 117 -19.77 37.99 -19.86
CA GLU A 117 -20.01 39.12 -20.79
C GLU A 117 -20.15 38.60 -22.22
N ALA A 118 -19.24 37.70 -22.66
CA ALA A 118 -19.25 37.17 -24.00
C ALA A 118 -20.52 36.37 -24.30
N ALA A 119 -20.99 35.58 -23.34
CA ALA A 119 -22.20 34.77 -23.46
C ALA A 119 -23.46 35.65 -23.48
N SER A 120 -23.52 36.71 -22.65
CA SER A 120 -24.64 37.63 -22.59
C SER A 120 -24.75 38.42 -23.88
N VAL A 121 -23.65 38.94 -24.39
CA VAL A 121 -23.60 39.61 -25.68
C VAL A 121 -23.99 38.67 -26.82
N ALA A 122 -23.45 37.47 -26.84
CA ALA A 122 -23.79 36.48 -27.87
C ALA A 122 -25.28 36.09 -27.84
N GLU A 123 -25.90 35.94 -26.66
CA GLU A 123 -27.31 35.58 -26.57
C GLU A 123 -28.20 36.69 -27.13
N SER A 124 -27.88 37.96 -26.88
CA SER A 124 -28.68 39.10 -27.37
C SER A 124 -28.59 39.31 -28.89
N PHE A 125 -27.47 38.88 -29.51
CA PHE A 125 -27.25 39.03 -30.94
C PHE A 125 -27.48 37.78 -31.77
N ARG A 126 -28.15 36.79 -31.21
CA ARG A 126 -28.46 35.52 -31.86
C ARG A 126 -29.19 35.70 -33.21
N GLU A 127 -30.09 36.66 -33.30
CA GLU A 127 -30.88 36.94 -34.52
C GLU A 127 -30.11 37.78 -35.56
N SER A 128 -29.26 38.67 -35.11
CA SER A 128 -28.49 39.60 -36.00
C SER A 128 -27.36 38.91 -36.75
N ARG A 129 -26.90 37.71 -36.32
CA ARG A 129 -25.77 36.97 -36.88
C ARG A 129 -24.49 37.77 -37.05
N LEU A 130 -24.29 38.79 -36.22
CA LEU A 130 -23.11 39.62 -36.21
C LEU A 130 -21.92 38.81 -35.63
N PRO A 131 -20.75 38.77 -36.29
CA PRO A 131 -19.59 38.13 -35.70
C PRO A 131 -19.17 38.77 -34.38
N VAL A 132 -18.99 37.93 -33.34
CA VAL A 132 -18.49 38.35 -32.03
C VAL A 132 -17.19 37.58 -31.76
N ILE A 133 -16.10 38.31 -31.53
CA ILE A 133 -14.79 37.74 -31.19
C ILE A 133 -14.54 37.95 -29.70
N SER A 134 -14.58 36.88 -28.92
CA SER A 134 -14.37 36.91 -27.46
C SER A 134 -12.95 36.54 -27.06
N PHE A 135 -12.39 37.25 -26.08
CA PHE A 135 -11.13 36.91 -25.42
C PHE A 135 -11.29 35.86 -24.30
N ALA A 136 -12.53 35.51 -23.97
CA ALA A 136 -12.84 34.47 -23.01
C ALA A 136 -13.49 33.27 -23.69
N ALA A 137 -13.30 32.11 -23.08
CA ALA A 137 -13.95 30.86 -23.44
C ALA A 137 -14.58 30.20 -22.19
N PRO A 138 -15.65 29.41 -22.36
CA PRO A 138 -16.16 28.63 -21.25
C PRO A 138 -15.16 27.57 -20.87
N THR A 139 -15.09 27.19 -19.61
CA THR A 139 -14.20 26.13 -19.11
C THR A 139 -14.55 24.80 -19.74
N ILE A 140 -15.85 24.47 -19.79
CA ILE A 140 -16.37 23.31 -20.50
C ILE A 140 -17.21 23.83 -21.67
N THR A 141 -16.84 23.47 -22.88
CA THR A 141 -17.62 23.85 -24.07
C THR A 141 -18.95 23.07 -24.09
N PRO A 142 -20.10 23.73 -23.98
CA PRO A 142 -21.38 23.06 -24.10
C PRO A 142 -21.53 22.38 -25.47
N PRO A 143 -22.02 21.16 -25.54
CA PRO A 143 -22.12 20.39 -26.81
C PRO A 143 -22.88 21.10 -27.92
N LEU A 144 -23.89 21.91 -27.56
CA LEU A 144 -24.74 22.66 -28.50
C LEU A 144 -24.29 24.08 -28.73
N MET A 145 -23.14 24.50 -28.25
CA MET A 145 -22.67 25.89 -28.29
C MET A 145 -22.55 26.40 -29.70
N ALA A 146 -21.99 25.63 -30.62
CA ALA A 146 -21.86 26.02 -32.03
C ALA A 146 -23.21 26.18 -32.73
N ILE A 147 -24.26 25.51 -32.27
CA ILE A 147 -25.62 25.63 -32.78
C ILE A 147 -26.31 26.85 -32.14
N ARG A 148 -26.09 27.10 -30.85
CA ARG A 148 -26.70 28.20 -30.11
C ARG A 148 -26.13 29.54 -30.53
N TRP A 149 -24.80 29.64 -30.68
CA TRP A 149 -24.07 30.90 -31.03
C TRP A 149 -23.12 30.65 -32.20
N PRO A 150 -23.65 30.43 -33.43
CA PRO A 150 -22.83 30.11 -34.60
C PRO A 150 -21.95 31.25 -35.11
N PHE A 151 -22.01 32.44 -34.50
CA PHE A 151 -21.26 33.64 -34.81
C PHE A 151 -20.28 34.08 -33.71
N LEU A 152 -20.21 33.34 -32.62
CA LEU A 152 -19.28 33.61 -31.50
C LEU A 152 -17.97 32.87 -31.70
N VAL A 153 -16.93 33.62 -32.05
CA VAL A 153 -15.57 33.17 -32.27
C VAL A 153 -14.74 33.38 -31.00
N ARG A 154 -14.06 32.35 -30.52
CA ARG A 154 -13.28 32.41 -29.29
C ARG A 154 -11.79 32.50 -29.61
N MET A 155 -11.15 33.57 -29.18
CA MET A 155 -9.69 33.80 -29.29
C MET A 155 -8.93 33.29 -28.04
N ALA A 156 -9.60 32.67 -27.10
CA ALA A 156 -9.00 32.10 -25.89
C ALA A 156 -8.60 30.62 -26.09
N ASN A 157 -7.51 30.25 -25.48
CA ASN A 157 -7.04 28.86 -25.45
C ASN A 157 -7.98 27.96 -24.62
N ASN A 158 -8.02 26.67 -24.94
CA ASN A 158 -8.73 25.69 -24.15
C ASN A 158 -7.98 25.48 -22.80
N CYS A 159 -8.72 25.51 -21.70
CA CYS A 159 -8.16 25.31 -20.35
C CYS A 159 -7.65 23.89 -20.10
N THR A 160 -7.98 22.90 -20.96
CA THR A 160 -7.55 21.50 -20.81
C THR A 160 -6.02 21.38 -20.75
N ALA A 161 -5.29 22.10 -21.59
CA ALA A 161 -3.82 22.09 -21.57
C ALA A 161 -3.26 22.64 -20.25
N TYR A 162 -3.83 23.74 -19.75
CA TYR A 162 -3.48 24.30 -18.45
C TYR A 162 -3.71 23.29 -17.31
N VAL A 163 -4.90 22.71 -17.24
CA VAL A 163 -5.27 21.77 -16.19
C VAL A 163 -4.38 20.52 -16.19
N LYS A 164 -4.06 19.97 -17.38
CA LYS A 164 -3.13 18.86 -17.52
C LYS A 164 -1.71 19.22 -17.10
N SER A 165 -1.25 20.44 -17.40
CA SER A 165 0.07 20.90 -16.95
C SER A 165 0.15 21.03 -15.42
N VAL A 166 -0.93 21.45 -14.76
CA VAL A 166 -1.04 21.48 -13.30
C VAL A 166 -0.99 20.06 -12.72
N ALA A 167 -1.72 19.11 -13.32
CA ALA A 167 -1.70 17.72 -12.88
C ALA A 167 -0.31 17.07 -13.05
N ASP A 168 0.36 17.34 -14.18
CA ASP A 168 1.75 16.88 -14.39
C ASP A 168 2.72 17.50 -13.36
N LEU A 169 2.55 18.78 -12.97
CA LEU A 169 3.34 19.40 -11.89
C LEU A 169 3.10 18.69 -10.54
N VAL A 170 1.86 18.39 -10.20
CA VAL A 170 1.51 17.69 -8.98
C VAL A 170 2.13 16.28 -8.96
N HIS A 171 2.11 15.60 -10.11
CA HIS A 171 2.74 14.29 -10.28
C HIS A 171 4.27 14.35 -10.16
N ALA A 172 4.91 15.30 -10.82
CA ALA A 172 6.38 15.46 -10.80
C ALA A 172 6.95 15.63 -9.39
N TYR A 173 6.17 16.24 -8.49
CA TYR A 173 6.55 16.40 -7.09
C TYR A 173 5.94 15.39 -6.14
N ASN A 174 5.23 14.37 -6.67
CA ASN A 174 4.61 13.28 -5.92
C ASN A 174 3.65 13.78 -4.82
N TRP A 175 2.93 14.84 -5.06
CA TRP A 175 1.89 15.34 -4.17
C TRP A 175 0.57 14.59 -4.41
N HIS A 176 0.02 13.97 -3.39
CA HIS A 176 -1.15 13.09 -3.54
C HIS A 176 -2.46 13.78 -3.19
N SER A 177 -2.36 14.85 -2.43
CA SER A 177 -3.51 15.60 -1.94
C SER A 177 -3.27 17.07 -2.17
N VAL A 178 -4.26 17.78 -2.70
CA VAL A 178 -4.17 19.22 -3.02
C VAL A 178 -5.40 19.97 -2.53
N VAL A 179 -5.24 21.27 -2.30
CA VAL A 179 -6.33 22.21 -2.01
C VAL A 179 -6.58 23.04 -3.25
N ALA A 180 -7.80 23.01 -3.76
CA ALA A 180 -8.20 23.83 -4.90
C ALA A 180 -8.88 25.11 -4.43
N ILE A 181 -8.37 26.28 -4.86
CA ILE A 181 -8.89 27.60 -4.55
C ILE A 181 -9.33 28.26 -5.85
N TYR A 182 -10.53 28.82 -5.90
CA TYR A 182 -11.05 29.50 -7.08
C TYR A 182 -11.97 30.67 -6.70
N GLU A 183 -12.03 31.67 -7.57
CA GLU A 183 -12.98 32.75 -7.46
C GLU A 183 -14.36 32.28 -7.94
N ASP A 184 -15.36 32.40 -7.10
CA ASP A 184 -16.73 32.05 -7.44
C ASP A 184 -17.31 33.21 -8.27
N ASP A 185 -17.45 33.00 -9.57
CA ASP A 185 -18.25 33.86 -10.41
C ASP A 185 -19.72 33.42 -10.26
N ALA A 186 -20.62 34.35 -10.04
CA ALA A 186 -22.05 34.09 -9.83
C ALA A 186 -22.73 33.23 -10.94
N PHE A 187 -22.00 32.85 -11.96
CA PHE A 187 -22.42 32.12 -13.14
C PHE A 187 -21.75 30.72 -13.30
N GLY A 188 -21.05 30.27 -12.29
CA GLY A 188 -20.56 28.86 -12.21
C GLY A 188 -19.39 28.49 -13.14
N GLY A 189 -18.68 29.47 -13.71
CA GLY A 189 -17.50 29.22 -14.58
C GLY A 189 -16.37 28.49 -13.84
N GLY A 190 -16.12 28.83 -12.58
CA GLY A 190 -15.09 28.19 -11.74
C GLY A 190 -15.34 26.73 -11.44
N SER A 191 -16.60 26.30 -11.32
CA SER A 191 -16.94 24.92 -11.03
C SER A 191 -16.57 23.93 -12.15
N GLY A 192 -16.63 24.37 -13.40
CA GLY A 192 -16.23 23.57 -14.56
C GLY A 192 -14.72 23.25 -14.57
N MET A 193 -13.87 24.21 -14.21
CA MET A 193 -12.42 24.00 -14.12
C MET A 193 -12.05 23.04 -12.99
N LEU A 194 -12.79 23.08 -11.87
CA LEU A 194 -12.61 22.16 -10.76
C LEU A 194 -12.87 20.71 -11.18
N ALA A 195 -13.92 20.48 -12.00
CA ALA A 195 -14.22 19.14 -12.51
C ALA A 195 -13.11 18.61 -13.42
N LEU A 196 -12.60 19.43 -14.34
CA LEU A 196 -11.49 19.07 -15.22
C LEU A 196 -10.20 18.81 -14.41
N LEU A 197 -9.93 19.62 -13.39
CA LEU A 197 -8.78 19.39 -12.50
C LEU A 197 -8.92 18.09 -11.73
N SER A 198 -10.11 17.78 -11.22
CA SER A 198 -10.35 16.55 -10.49
C SER A 198 -10.11 15.32 -11.36
N GLU A 199 -10.56 15.36 -12.63
CA GLU A 199 -10.31 14.29 -13.60
C GLU A 199 -8.80 14.15 -13.89
N ALA A 200 -8.13 15.25 -14.23
CA ALA A 200 -6.70 15.22 -14.55
C ALA A 200 -5.82 14.81 -13.36
N LEU A 201 -6.19 15.16 -12.12
CA LEU A 201 -5.49 14.70 -10.91
C LEU A 201 -5.72 13.23 -10.64
N GLN A 202 -6.92 12.71 -10.90
CA GLN A 202 -7.23 11.30 -10.75
C GLN A 202 -6.40 10.45 -11.71
N ASP A 203 -6.18 10.90 -12.94
CA ASP A 203 -5.32 10.24 -13.95
C ASP A 203 -3.87 10.05 -13.45
N VAL A 204 -3.38 10.95 -12.60
CA VAL A 204 -2.03 10.92 -12.02
C VAL A 204 -1.98 10.39 -10.58
N GLY A 205 -3.10 9.85 -10.07
CA GLY A 205 -3.18 9.25 -8.73
C GLY A 205 -3.22 10.25 -7.58
N SER A 206 -3.67 11.51 -7.85
CA SER A 206 -3.80 12.58 -6.87
C SER A 206 -5.27 12.97 -6.67
N THR A 207 -5.60 13.56 -5.53
CA THR A 207 -6.98 13.94 -5.19
C THR A 207 -7.08 15.34 -4.63
N ILE A 208 -8.27 15.96 -4.78
CA ILE A 208 -8.58 17.24 -4.14
C ILE A 208 -9.12 16.96 -2.74
N GLU A 209 -8.36 17.32 -1.71
CA GLU A 209 -8.76 17.15 -0.30
C GLU A 209 -9.78 18.20 0.12
N TYR A 210 -9.59 19.45 -0.35
CA TYR A 210 -10.48 20.55 0.00
C TYR A 210 -10.65 21.50 -1.20
N ARG A 211 -11.81 22.10 -1.29
CA ARG A 211 -12.14 23.11 -2.29
C ARG A 211 -12.62 24.38 -1.60
N LEU A 212 -12.03 25.51 -1.96
CA LEU A 212 -12.38 26.81 -1.45
C LEU A 212 -12.85 27.70 -2.60
N ALA A 213 -14.13 28.07 -2.58
CA ALA A 213 -14.70 29.08 -3.42
C ALA A 213 -14.65 30.43 -2.70
N LEU A 214 -14.01 31.42 -3.30
CA LEU A 214 -13.92 32.76 -2.76
C LEU A 214 -14.75 33.73 -3.63
N PRO A 215 -15.60 34.56 -3.05
CA PRO A 215 -16.30 35.62 -3.82
C PRO A 215 -15.33 36.69 -4.31
N SER A 216 -15.73 37.44 -5.33
CA SER A 216 -14.91 38.55 -5.84
C SER A 216 -14.64 39.59 -4.74
N PRO A 217 -13.41 40.11 -4.61
CA PRO A 217 -13.09 41.12 -3.61
C PRO A 217 -13.98 42.36 -3.68
N THR A 218 -14.53 42.67 -4.86
CA THR A 218 -15.45 43.80 -5.04
C THR A 218 -16.80 43.60 -4.40
N ASP A 219 -17.20 42.34 -4.15
CA ASP A 219 -18.51 42.02 -3.60
C ASP A 219 -18.48 41.90 -2.06
N LEU A 220 -17.29 42.02 -1.49
CA LEU A 220 -17.07 41.87 -0.06
C LEU A 220 -16.84 43.24 0.60
N PRO A 221 -17.51 43.53 1.73
CA PRO A 221 -17.28 44.76 2.50
C PRO A 221 -15.89 44.74 3.17
N ASN A 222 -15.36 43.59 3.54
CA ASN A 222 -14.02 43.40 4.12
C ASN A 222 -13.34 42.17 3.54
N PRO A 223 -12.74 42.21 2.36
CA PRO A 223 -12.14 41.06 1.69
C PRO A 223 -11.05 40.40 2.53
N LYS A 224 -10.28 41.19 3.26
CA LYS A 224 -9.16 40.71 4.05
C LYS A 224 -9.61 39.74 5.18
N GLU A 225 -10.59 40.14 5.95
CA GLU A 225 -11.07 39.37 7.10
C GLU A 225 -11.77 38.09 6.65
N PHE A 226 -12.59 38.19 5.60
CA PHE A 226 -13.26 37.03 5.02
C PHE A 226 -12.27 35.98 4.50
N ILE A 227 -11.28 36.40 3.71
CA ILE A 227 -10.25 35.45 3.20
C ILE A 227 -9.50 34.79 4.36
N ARG A 228 -9.20 35.55 5.41
CA ARG A 228 -8.51 35.03 6.58
C ARG A 228 -9.33 33.95 7.33
N GLU A 229 -10.62 34.19 7.51
CA GLU A 229 -11.53 33.20 8.13
C GLU A 229 -11.63 31.92 7.29
N GLU A 230 -11.78 32.04 5.99
CA GLU A 230 -11.84 30.89 5.08
C GLU A 230 -10.52 30.11 5.05
N MET A 231 -9.39 30.80 5.06
CA MET A 231 -8.07 30.16 5.16
C MET A 231 -7.84 29.44 6.50
N LEU A 232 -8.38 29.94 7.61
CA LEU A 232 -8.36 29.22 8.89
C LEU A 232 -9.09 27.88 8.80
N LYS A 233 -10.24 27.84 8.14
CA LYS A 233 -10.97 26.59 7.91
C LYS A 233 -10.15 25.55 7.14
N ILE A 234 -9.34 25.98 6.19
CA ILE A 234 -8.41 25.09 5.48
C ILE A 234 -7.39 24.52 6.46
N ILE A 235 -6.75 25.35 7.28
CA ILE A 235 -5.73 24.93 8.23
C ILE A 235 -6.27 23.88 9.19
N GLU A 236 -7.50 24.07 9.67
CA GLU A 236 -8.15 23.18 10.63
C GLU A 236 -8.63 21.86 10.03
N ASN A 237 -9.08 21.88 8.76
CA ASN A 237 -9.75 20.73 8.16
C ASN A 237 -8.86 19.91 7.23
N THR A 238 -7.69 20.42 6.78
CA THR A 238 -6.83 19.77 5.78
C THR A 238 -5.42 19.56 6.29
N GLN A 239 -4.81 18.49 5.83
CA GLN A 239 -3.38 18.25 6.04
C GLN A 239 -2.54 18.71 4.84
N SER A 240 -3.13 18.78 3.65
CA SER A 240 -2.44 19.24 2.45
C SER A 240 -1.96 20.68 2.57
N ARG A 241 -0.77 20.94 2.07
CA ARG A 241 -0.15 22.26 1.94
C ARG A 241 0.20 22.59 0.48
N VAL A 242 -0.42 21.89 -0.46
CA VAL A 242 -0.33 22.14 -1.89
C VAL A 242 -1.59 22.90 -2.32
N PHE A 243 -1.43 24.18 -2.64
CA PHE A 243 -2.53 25.06 -2.99
C PHE A 243 -2.50 25.34 -4.50
N ILE A 244 -3.59 25.00 -5.17
CA ILE A 244 -3.78 25.26 -6.59
C ILE A 244 -4.84 26.34 -6.72
N VAL A 245 -4.44 27.53 -7.17
CA VAL A 245 -5.35 28.60 -7.53
C VAL A 245 -5.75 28.38 -8.98
N LEU A 246 -7.02 27.99 -9.22
CA LEU A 246 -7.49 27.61 -10.55
C LEU A 246 -7.86 28.80 -11.40
N GLN A 247 -8.71 29.64 -10.87
CA GLN A 247 -9.21 30.82 -11.52
C GLN A 247 -9.32 31.94 -10.48
N SER A 248 -8.70 33.08 -10.76
CA SER A 248 -8.69 34.20 -9.84
C SER A 248 -8.44 35.50 -10.61
N SER A 249 -9.07 36.60 -10.18
CA SER A 249 -8.65 37.95 -10.53
C SER A 249 -7.30 38.25 -9.86
N LEU A 250 -6.57 39.16 -10.42
CA LEU A 250 -5.29 39.59 -9.85
C LEU A 250 -5.46 40.16 -8.44
N ASP A 251 -6.51 40.94 -8.22
CA ASP A 251 -6.82 41.60 -6.94
C ASP A 251 -7.07 40.52 -5.86
N LEU A 252 -7.89 39.51 -6.18
CA LEU A 252 -8.13 38.39 -5.26
C LEU A 252 -6.82 37.61 -4.97
N ALA A 253 -6.02 37.36 -6.00
CA ALA A 253 -4.75 36.63 -5.81
C ALA A 253 -3.82 37.44 -4.87
N ILE A 254 -3.67 38.75 -5.05
CA ILE A 254 -2.85 39.59 -4.17
C ILE A 254 -3.36 39.54 -2.71
N HIS A 255 -4.68 39.66 -2.52
CA HIS A 255 -5.28 39.56 -1.19
C HIS A 255 -5.06 38.20 -0.57
N LEU A 256 -5.28 37.12 -1.30
CA LEU A 256 -5.09 35.75 -0.89
C LEU A 256 -3.65 35.46 -0.43
N PHE A 257 -2.67 35.83 -1.27
CA PHE A 257 -1.25 35.58 -0.97
C PHE A 257 -0.74 36.47 0.16
N ARG A 258 -1.26 37.69 0.32
CA ARG A 258 -0.93 38.52 1.46
C ARG A 258 -1.40 37.91 2.79
N GLU A 259 -2.64 37.43 2.86
CA GLU A 259 -3.16 36.77 4.06
C GLU A 259 -2.49 35.44 4.28
N ALA A 260 -2.28 34.63 3.24
CA ALA A 260 -1.53 33.38 3.33
C ALA A 260 -0.12 33.58 3.92
N SER A 261 0.57 34.64 3.50
CA SER A 261 1.89 34.98 4.06
C SER A 261 1.83 35.38 5.53
N GLN A 262 0.80 36.14 5.95
CA GLN A 262 0.63 36.52 7.36
C GLN A 262 0.28 35.34 8.26
N MET A 263 -0.38 34.32 7.70
CA MET A 263 -0.78 33.12 8.41
C MET A 263 0.28 32.01 8.42
N GLY A 264 1.46 32.24 7.81
CA GLY A 264 2.53 31.24 7.72
C GLY A 264 2.27 30.13 6.68
N LEU A 265 1.32 30.30 5.77
CA LEU A 265 1.05 29.35 4.68
C LEU A 265 1.96 29.53 3.47
N MET A 266 2.88 30.50 3.53
CA MET A 266 3.94 30.72 2.55
C MET A 266 5.31 30.28 3.12
N ASP A 267 5.33 29.18 3.89
CA ASP A 267 6.53 28.60 4.50
C ASP A 267 7.09 27.44 3.68
N ARG A 268 8.23 26.91 4.14
CA ARG A 268 9.06 25.91 3.46
C ARG A 268 8.34 24.62 3.06
N GLU A 269 7.24 24.27 3.73
CA GLU A 269 6.52 23.02 3.47
C GLU A 269 5.26 23.21 2.62
N SER A 270 5.00 24.43 2.17
CA SER A 270 3.86 24.75 1.30
C SER A 270 4.29 24.93 -0.15
N ALA A 271 3.41 24.52 -1.07
CA ALA A 271 3.55 24.72 -2.49
C ALA A 271 2.32 25.47 -3.02
N TRP A 272 2.55 26.45 -3.89
CA TRP A 272 1.51 27.26 -4.49
C TRP A 272 1.62 27.23 -5.99
N ILE A 273 0.52 26.94 -6.68
CA ILE A 273 0.41 27.00 -8.14
C ILE A 273 -0.59 28.10 -8.49
N ILE A 274 -0.15 29.11 -9.24
CA ILE A 274 -0.96 30.26 -9.65
C ILE A 274 -1.51 30.07 -11.06
N PRO A 275 -2.75 30.61 -11.34
CA PRO A 275 -3.40 30.39 -12.61
C PRO A 275 -2.74 31.18 -13.74
N GLU A 276 -2.89 30.66 -14.96
CA GLU A 276 -2.41 31.28 -16.20
C GLU A 276 -2.81 32.75 -16.31
N ARG A 277 -4.05 33.07 -15.92
CA ARG A 277 -4.57 34.45 -15.99
C ARG A 277 -3.78 35.41 -15.12
N VAL A 278 -3.38 34.99 -13.90
CA VAL A 278 -2.54 35.80 -13.01
C VAL A 278 -1.10 35.82 -13.51
N THR A 279 -0.59 34.71 -13.99
CA THR A 279 0.80 34.57 -14.46
C THR A 279 1.05 35.38 -15.73
N ASN A 280 0.09 35.44 -16.64
CA ASN A 280 0.18 36.28 -17.86
C ASN A 280 0.16 37.79 -17.55
N LEU A 281 -0.33 38.19 -16.38
CA LEU A 281 -0.32 39.59 -15.92
C LEU A 281 0.95 40.02 -15.22
N LEU A 282 1.85 39.07 -14.88
CA LEU A 282 3.10 39.38 -14.15
C LEU A 282 3.99 40.39 -14.91
N ASP A 283 3.87 40.47 -16.23
CA ASP A 283 4.58 41.45 -17.06
C ASP A 283 4.02 42.87 -16.96
N SER A 284 2.74 42.97 -16.63
CA SER A 284 1.98 44.24 -16.61
C SER A 284 1.82 44.81 -15.20
N VAL A 285 2.13 44.04 -14.15
CA VAL A 285 1.85 44.39 -12.75
C VAL A 285 3.03 45.10 -12.10
N ASN A 286 2.73 45.94 -11.11
CA ASN A 286 3.74 46.59 -10.29
C ASN A 286 4.60 45.57 -9.54
N LYS A 287 5.92 45.76 -9.59
CA LYS A 287 6.93 44.89 -8.98
C LYS A 287 6.73 44.66 -7.47
N SER A 288 6.11 45.58 -6.76
CA SER A 288 5.79 45.39 -5.32
C SER A 288 4.72 44.32 -5.08
N SER A 289 3.73 44.22 -5.99
CA SER A 289 2.66 43.20 -5.88
C SER A 289 3.14 41.80 -6.19
N ILE A 290 4.13 41.65 -7.09
CA ILE A 290 4.74 40.36 -7.41
C ILE A 290 5.41 39.74 -6.19
N SER A 291 5.98 40.55 -5.30
CA SER A 291 6.68 40.02 -4.11
C SER A 291 5.82 39.23 -3.14
N TYR A 292 4.50 39.38 -3.14
CA TYR A 292 3.59 38.55 -2.33
C TYR A 292 3.48 37.11 -2.84
N LEU A 293 3.74 36.92 -4.13
CA LEU A 293 3.68 35.61 -4.81
C LEU A 293 5.00 34.84 -4.76
N GLU A 294 6.00 35.34 -3.99
CA GLU A 294 7.34 34.77 -3.95
C GLU A 294 7.31 33.26 -3.59
N GLY A 295 7.96 32.45 -4.40
CA GLY A 295 8.01 30.98 -4.24
C GLY A 295 6.90 30.22 -4.97
N ALA A 296 5.90 30.90 -5.51
CA ALA A 296 4.85 30.24 -6.27
C ALA A 296 5.33 29.79 -7.64
N LEU A 297 4.76 28.67 -8.11
CA LEU A 297 4.87 28.21 -9.49
C LEU A 297 3.73 28.81 -10.31
N GLY A 298 4.04 29.32 -11.48
CA GLY A 298 3.07 29.84 -12.43
C GLY A 298 3.14 29.12 -13.77
N ILE A 299 2.03 29.12 -14.47
CA ILE A 299 1.93 28.59 -15.82
C ILE A 299 1.58 29.76 -16.73
N LYS A 300 2.44 30.03 -17.71
CA LYS A 300 2.30 31.17 -18.63
C LYS A 300 2.22 30.66 -20.06
N THR A 301 1.35 31.26 -20.87
CA THR A 301 1.30 30.96 -22.31
C THR A 301 2.57 31.41 -22.97
N TYR A 302 3.19 30.55 -23.78
CA TYR A 302 4.37 30.92 -24.57
C TYR A 302 4.01 31.75 -25.78
N TYR A 303 4.79 32.78 -26.02
CA TYR A 303 4.83 33.53 -27.29
C TYR A 303 6.28 33.83 -27.67
N SER A 304 6.53 34.00 -28.95
CA SER A 304 7.90 34.18 -29.46
C SER A 304 8.33 35.64 -29.40
N GLU A 305 9.10 35.99 -28.37
CA GLU A 305 9.66 37.37 -28.19
C GLU A 305 10.81 37.68 -29.16
N ASN A 306 11.40 36.65 -29.77
CA ASN A 306 12.52 36.76 -30.70
C ASN A 306 12.07 36.94 -32.16
N SER A 307 10.77 36.93 -32.47
CA SER A 307 10.30 37.12 -33.82
C SER A 307 10.43 38.59 -34.23
N SER A 308 10.82 38.86 -35.48
CA SER A 308 10.93 40.23 -36.00
C SER A 308 9.60 41.00 -35.92
N GLU A 309 8.48 40.26 -36.09
CA GLU A 309 7.14 40.83 -36.00
C GLU A 309 6.81 41.30 -34.56
N TYR A 310 7.21 40.51 -33.55
CA TYR A 310 7.05 40.89 -32.13
C TYR A 310 7.92 42.11 -31.81
N GLN A 311 9.18 42.15 -32.22
CA GLN A 311 10.09 43.27 -31.93
C GLN A 311 9.62 44.56 -32.56
N ASP A 312 9.11 44.54 -33.79
CA ASP A 312 8.50 45.67 -34.45
C ASP A 312 7.23 46.16 -33.75
N PHE A 313 6.40 45.22 -33.31
CA PHE A 313 5.20 45.54 -32.55
C PHE A 313 5.58 46.15 -31.18
N GLU A 314 6.47 45.51 -30.42
CA GLU A 314 6.92 45.99 -29.11
C GLU A 314 7.48 47.41 -29.17
N ALA A 315 8.32 47.72 -30.14
CA ALA A 315 8.89 49.05 -30.30
C ALA A 315 7.80 50.11 -30.55
N LYS A 316 6.80 49.82 -31.38
CA LYS A 316 5.66 50.68 -31.62
C LYS A 316 4.77 50.81 -30.40
N PHE A 317 4.51 49.67 -29.73
CA PHE A 317 3.68 49.61 -28.54
C PHE A 317 4.24 50.47 -27.41
N ARG A 318 5.50 50.26 -27.04
CA ARG A 318 6.16 51.04 -25.99
C ARG A 318 6.10 52.54 -26.23
N ARG A 319 6.30 52.98 -27.48
CA ARG A 319 6.22 54.41 -27.84
C ARG A 319 4.80 54.94 -27.68
N THR A 320 3.81 54.22 -28.21
CA THR A 320 2.41 54.66 -28.22
C THR A 320 1.81 54.59 -26.82
N PHE A 321 2.12 53.53 -26.08
CA PHE A 321 1.61 53.33 -24.72
C PHE A 321 2.11 54.40 -23.74
N ARG A 322 3.41 54.73 -23.77
CA ARG A 322 3.99 55.78 -22.94
C ARG A 322 3.43 57.17 -23.28
N ALA A 323 3.13 57.42 -24.54
CA ALA A 323 2.55 58.67 -24.95
C ALA A 323 1.10 58.84 -24.48
N LYS A 324 0.33 57.74 -24.44
CA LYS A 324 -1.07 57.72 -24.03
C LYS A 324 -1.28 57.59 -22.52
N ASN A 325 -0.44 56.81 -21.87
CA ASN A 325 -0.58 56.43 -20.44
C ASN A 325 0.73 56.71 -19.70
N PRO A 326 1.09 57.98 -19.50
CA PRO A 326 2.36 58.33 -18.85
C PRO A 326 2.40 57.98 -17.36
N GLU A 327 1.25 57.72 -16.75
CA GLU A 327 1.09 57.33 -15.37
C GLU A 327 1.46 55.84 -15.09
N GLU A 328 1.53 54.99 -16.11
CA GLU A 328 1.83 53.58 -15.96
C GLU A 328 3.34 53.33 -15.95
N ASP A 329 3.83 52.67 -14.90
CA ASP A 329 5.25 52.36 -14.71
C ASP A 329 5.78 51.38 -15.75
N ASN A 330 4.94 50.42 -16.18
CA ASN A 330 5.30 49.38 -17.14
C ASN A 330 4.74 49.71 -18.53
N SER A 331 5.59 49.69 -19.54
CA SER A 331 5.22 49.93 -20.93
C SER A 331 5.46 48.74 -21.86
N ASN A 332 5.75 47.56 -21.29
CA ASN A 332 5.91 46.34 -22.07
C ASN A 332 4.54 45.75 -22.41
N PRO A 333 4.33 45.23 -23.63
CA PRO A 333 3.08 44.56 -23.96
C PRO A 333 2.95 43.21 -23.20
N GLY A 334 1.85 43.04 -22.49
CA GLY A 334 1.49 41.74 -21.91
C GLY A 334 0.80 40.82 -22.91
N PHE A 335 0.58 39.57 -22.51
CA PHE A 335 -0.08 38.55 -23.37
C PHE A 335 -1.44 39.02 -23.92
N TYR A 336 -2.21 39.75 -23.12
CA TYR A 336 -3.54 40.23 -23.52
C TYR A 336 -3.47 41.36 -24.58
N ALA A 337 -2.39 42.13 -24.60
CA ALA A 337 -2.12 43.10 -25.67
C ALA A 337 -1.85 42.37 -27.00
N LEU A 338 -1.07 41.24 -26.97
CA LEU A 338 -0.80 40.46 -28.16
C LEU A 338 -2.07 39.81 -28.71
N GLN A 339 -2.90 39.28 -27.83
CA GLN A 339 -4.20 38.69 -28.18
C GLN A 339 -5.13 39.73 -28.84
N ALA A 340 -5.17 40.92 -28.27
CA ALA A 340 -5.95 42.03 -28.81
C ALA A 340 -5.45 42.49 -30.19
N TYR A 341 -4.13 42.54 -30.38
CA TYR A 341 -3.52 42.84 -31.69
C TYR A 341 -3.91 41.80 -32.75
N ASP A 342 -3.75 40.50 -32.40
CA ASP A 342 -4.05 39.41 -33.32
C ASP A 342 -5.54 39.34 -33.66
N SER A 343 -6.43 39.68 -32.73
CA SER A 343 -7.88 39.70 -32.99
C SER A 343 -8.26 40.72 -34.07
N ILE A 344 -7.64 41.92 -34.03
CA ILE A 344 -7.87 42.96 -35.07
C ILE A 344 -7.19 42.57 -36.38
N LYS A 345 -6.03 41.88 -36.33
CA LYS A 345 -5.34 41.31 -37.50
C LYS A 345 -6.20 40.27 -38.21
N VAL A 346 -6.91 39.41 -37.45
CA VAL A 346 -7.89 38.44 -37.98
C VAL A 346 -9.00 39.16 -38.75
N VAL A 347 -9.61 40.21 -38.17
CA VAL A 347 -10.66 41.00 -38.83
C VAL A 347 -10.11 41.69 -40.04
N ALA A 348 -8.93 42.31 -39.95
CA ALA A 348 -8.26 43.02 -41.05
C ALA A 348 -8.04 42.09 -42.26
N GLN A 349 -7.49 40.90 -42.02
CA GLN A 349 -7.28 39.93 -43.08
C GLN A 349 -8.57 39.36 -43.68
N ALA A 350 -9.62 39.16 -42.84
CA ALA A 350 -10.94 38.75 -43.33
C ALA A 350 -11.55 39.80 -44.24
N VAL A 351 -11.48 41.09 -43.86
CA VAL A 351 -11.95 42.23 -44.67
C VAL A 351 -11.17 42.32 -45.99
N GLU A 352 -9.86 42.15 -45.95
CA GLU A 352 -9.03 42.17 -47.17
C GLU A 352 -9.35 41.00 -48.13
N ARG A 353 -9.57 39.79 -47.61
CA ARG A 353 -10.02 38.65 -48.43
C ARG A 353 -11.38 38.89 -49.05
N MET A 354 -12.32 39.46 -48.30
CA MET A 354 -13.63 39.86 -48.87
C MET A 354 -13.50 40.89 -49.98
N ALA A 355 -12.58 41.88 -49.84
CA ALA A 355 -12.38 42.88 -50.89
C ALA A 355 -11.79 42.34 -52.15
N ARG A 356 -10.90 41.36 -52.10
CA ARG A 356 -10.28 40.68 -53.26
C ARG A 356 -11.26 39.79 -54.04
N ASP A 357 -12.28 39.24 -53.36
CA ASP A 357 -13.24 38.32 -53.96
C ASP A 357 -14.52 38.95 -54.52
N ASN A 358 -14.64 40.30 -54.49
CA ASN A 358 -15.81 41.03 -55.01
C ASN A 358 -16.09 40.84 -56.50
N GLY A 359 -15.74 39.74 -57.10
CA GLY A 359 -15.98 39.45 -58.50
C GLY A 359 -16.21 37.98 -58.89
N ARG A 360 -16.03 37.00 -58.01
CA ARG A 360 -16.11 35.59 -58.44
C ARG A 360 -16.87 34.75 -57.42
N GLY A 361 -18.17 34.58 -57.60
CA GLY A 361 -18.96 33.43 -57.21
C GLY A 361 -19.15 33.21 -55.69
N GLY A 362 -20.31 33.55 -55.18
CA GLY A 362 -20.82 33.18 -53.88
C GLY A 362 -20.70 34.30 -52.83
N ARG A 363 -21.79 34.55 -52.09
CA ARG A 363 -21.87 35.57 -51.06
C ARG A 363 -21.13 35.11 -49.80
N LYS A 364 -19.80 35.34 -49.73
CA LYS A 364 -19.00 35.01 -48.58
C LYS A 364 -19.37 35.96 -47.43
N THR A 365 -19.50 35.45 -46.23
CA THR A 365 -19.81 36.22 -45.04
C THR A 365 -18.53 36.61 -44.29
N LEU A 366 -18.52 37.76 -43.60
CA LEU A 366 -17.38 38.19 -42.77
C LEU A 366 -16.99 37.11 -41.76
N LEU A 367 -17.96 36.44 -41.15
CA LEU A 367 -17.73 35.30 -40.24
C LEU A 367 -16.97 34.14 -40.93
N GLY A 368 -17.38 33.77 -42.16
CA GLY A 368 -16.70 32.70 -42.91
C GLY A 368 -15.24 33.03 -43.20
N GLU A 369 -14.94 34.28 -43.52
CA GLU A 369 -13.57 34.76 -43.75
C GLU A 369 -12.77 34.87 -42.45
N ILE A 370 -13.40 35.23 -41.32
CA ILE A 370 -12.77 35.17 -40.00
C ILE A 370 -12.34 33.73 -39.68
N LEU A 371 -13.24 32.78 -39.85
CA LEU A 371 -12.99 31.39 -39.56
C LEU A 371 -11.99 30.70 -40.50
N SER A 372 -11.81 31.22 -41.70
CA SER A 372 -10.80 30.79 -42.67
C SER A 372 -9.38 31.32 -42.41
N SER A 373 -9.20 32.06 -41.33
CA SER A 373 -7.88 32.62 -40.97
C SER A 373 -6.89 31.52 -40.62
N ASN A 374 -5.73 31.57 -41.25
CA ASN A 374 -4.59 30.69 -40.98
C ASN A 374 -3.30 31.50 -41.18
N PHE A 375 -2.70 31.95 -40.10
CA PHE A 375 -1.45 32.70 -40.13
C PHE A 375 -0.73 32.66 -38.78
N LEU A 376 0.55 32.96 -38.78
CA LEU A 376 1.32 33.12 -37.56
C LEU A 376 1.07 34.53 -36.98
N GLY A 377 0.41 34.60 -35.83
CA GLY A 377 0.21 35.82 -35.06
C GLY A 377 1.29 36.04 -34.01
N LEU A 378 1.15 37.08 -33.20
CA LEU A 378 2.03 37.39 -32.06
C LEU A 378 1.84 36.38 -30.93
N THR A 379 0.61 35.84 -30.76
CA THR A 379 0.28 34.83 -29.76
C THR A 379 0.57 33.39 -30.24
N GLY A 380 0.99 33.20 -31.48
CA GLY A 380 1.24 31.90 -32.09
C GLY A 380 0.42 31.66 -33.36
N GLU A 381 0.21 30.43 -33.73
CA GLU A 381 -0.57 30.07 -34.92
C GLU A 381 -2.06 30.33 -34.72
N ILE A 382 -2.64 31.18 -35.57
CA ILE A 382 -4.06 31.52 -35.54
C ILE A 382 -4.80 30.71 -36.59
N GLN A 383 -5.50 29.66 -36.12
CA GLN A 383 -6.37 28.81 -36.92
C GLN A 383 -7.62 28.50 -36.11
N PHE A 384 -8.79 28.50 -36.74
CA PHE A 384 -10.06 28.22 -36.06
C PHE A 384 -10.63 26.87 -36.47
N GLU A 385 -11.12 26.12 -35.48
CA GLU A 385 -11.92 24.94 -35.68
C GLU A 385 -13.17 25.02 -34.79
N ALA A 386 -14.34 24.75 -35.36
CA ALA A 386 -15.60 24.78 -34.61
C ALA A 386 -15.80 26.05 -33.76
N LEU A 387 -15.46 27.26 -34.32
CA LEU A 387 -15.59 28.58 -33.69
C LEU A 387 -14.63 28.81 -32.52
N GLN A 388 -13.61 28.01 -32.34
CA GLN A 388 -12.57 28.23 -31.32
C GLN A 388 -11.17 28.17 -31.97
N LEU A 389 -10.23 28.82 -31.29
CA LEU A 389 -8.84 28.75 -31.68
C LEU A 389 -8.34 27.31 -31.60
N LEU A 390 -7.87 26.78 -32.72
CA LEU A 390 -7.24 25.43 -32.77
C LEU A 390 -5.77 25.62 -32.40
N GLN A 391 -5.47 25.60 -31.13
CA GLN A 391 -4.10 25.70 -30.65
C GLN A 391 -3.87 24.74 -29.53
N ASN A 392 -2.81 23.92 -29.68
CA ASN A 392 -2.22 23.27 -28.53
C ASN A 392 -1.16 24.21 -27.97
N PRO A 393 -1.48 25.02 -26.95
CA PRO A 393 -0.55 26.03 -26.49
C PRO A 393 0.69 25.39 -25.91
N THR A 394 1.85 25.93 -26.27
CA THR A 394 3.06 25.69 -25.50
C THR A 394 2.99 26.58 -24.27
N LEU A 395 3.15 25.95 -23.10
CA LEU A 395 3.12 26.64 -21.83
C LEU A 395 4.54 26.78 -21.29
N ARG A 396 4.84 27.90 -20.61
CA ARG A 396 6.07 28.12 -19.83
C ARG A 396 5.76 27.88 -18.38
N ILE A 397 6.55 27.07 -17.71
CA ILE A 397 6.52 26.93 -16.26
C ILE A 397 7.46 28.00 -15.70
N VAL A 398 6.94 28.84 -14.83
CA VAL A 398 7.68 29.95 -14.23
C VAL A 398 7.66 29.84 -12.71
N ASN A 399 8.71 30.33 -12.08
CA ASN A 399 8.82 30.39 -10.63
C ASN A 399 8.99 31.86 -10.22
N VAL A 400 8.11 32.33 -9.37
CA VAL A 400 8.17 33.70 -8.87
C VAL A 400 9.27 33.81 -7.83
N TYR A 401 10.21 34.74 -8.05
CA TYR A 401 11.32 34.98 -7.17
C TYR A 401 11.57 36.50 -6.97
N GLY A 402 11.49 36.93 -5.73
CA GLY A 402 11.63 38.32 -5.37
C GLY A 402 10.55 39.21 -6.01
N ARG A 403 10.94 40.12 -6.87
CA ARG A 403 10.05 41.05 -7.59
C ARG A 403 9.93 40.75 -9.09
N ASN A 404 10.25 39.54 -9.48
CA ASN A 404 10.25 39.06 -10.85
C ASN A 404 9.92 37.56 -10.88
N TYR A 405 9.96 36.95 -12.05
CA TYR A 405 9.84 35.48 -12.18
C TYR A 405 10.99 34.93 -13.02
N ARG A 406 11.23 33.65 -12.88
CA ARG A 406 12.22 32.92 -13.65
C ARG A 406 11.53 31.80 -14.43
N GLU A 407 11.84 31.68 -15.71
CA GLU A 407 11.41 30.54 -16.52
C GLU A 407 12.19 29.29 -16.11
N LEU A 408 11.47 28.17 -15.99
CA LEU A 408 12.01 26.88 -15.64
C LEU A 408 12.07 25.98 -16.88
N ASP A 409 10.91 25.56 -17.35
CA ASP A 409 10.73 24.64 -18.46
C ASP A 409 9.56 25.05 -19.34
N PHE A 410 9.52 24.48 -20.55
CA PHE A 410 8.33 24.51 -21.40
C PHE A 410 7.51 23.23 -21.15
N TRP A 411 6.21 23.33 -21.36
CA TRP A 411 5.31 22.19 -21.30
C TRP A 411 4.41 22.16 -22.53
N THR A 412 4.24 20.96 -23.10
CA THR A 412 3.27 20.71 -24.17
C THR A 412 2.49 19.46 -23.86
N LEU A 413 1.29 19.33 -24.43
CA LEU A 413 0.43 18.17 -24.23
C LEU A 413 1.10 16.86 -24.72
N GLU A 414 1.91 16.95 -25.79
CA GLU A 414 2.56 15.79 -26.41
C GLU A 414 3.85 15.36 -25.68
N SER A 415 4.68 16.33 -25.27
CA SER A 415 6.04 16.06 -24.76
C SER A 415 6.17 16.16 -23.23
N GLY A 416 5.18 16.73 -22.52
CA GLY A 416 5.33 17.08 -21.10
C GLY A 416 6.35 18.21 -20.90
N PHE A 417 7.19 18.10 -19.86
CA PHE A 417 8.22 19.09 -19.54
C PHE A 417 9.44 18.98 -20.45
N THR A 418 9.91 20.09 -20.99
CA THR A 418 11.07 20.17 -21.88
C THR A 418 11.86 21.45 -21.63
N THR A 419 13.19 21.39 -21.72
CA THR A 419 14.08 22.54 -21.58
C THR A 419 14.14 23.43 -22.83
N SER A 420 13.76 22.90 -23.98
CA SER A 420 13.79 23.59 -25.26
C SER A 420 12.46 23.49 -25.98
N LEU A 421 12.17 24.50 -26.80
CA LEU A 421 10.97 24.49 -27.63
C LEU A 421 10.98 23.30 -28.57
N PRO A 422 9.88 22.54 -28.66
CA PRO A 422 9.76 21.45 -29.60
C PRO A 422 9.80 21.99 -31.04
N THR A 423 10.90 21.79 -31.74
CA THR A 423 11.03 22.11 -33.18
C THR A 423 10.21 21.11 -33.98
N GLN A 424 9.50 21.58 -35.00
CA GLN A 424 8.65 20.73 -35.90
C GLN A 424 9.38 19.57 -36.56
N GLN A 425 10.70 19.58 -36.60
CA GLN A 425 11.53 18.49 -37.18
C GLN A 425 11.84 17.33 -36.20
N GLY A 426 11.55 17.50 -34.89
CA GLY A 426 11.86 16.48 -33.85
C GLY A 426 10.68 15.57 -33.45
N ARG A 427 9.59 15.51 -34.20
CA ARG A 427 8.34 14.78 -33.84
C ARG A 427 8.44 13.23 -33.81
N LYS A 428 9.64 12.65 -33.82
CA LYS A 428 9.77 11.18 -33.69
C LYS A 428 10.31 10.82 -32.32
N SER A 429 9.43 10.28 -31.46
CA SER A 429 9.77 9.44 -30.32
C SER A 429 10.52 10.09 -29.15
N ALA A 430 10.01 11.20 -28.62
CA ALA A 430 10.35 11.59 -27.26
C ALA A 430 9.30 10.98 -26.32
N PHE A 431 9.73 10.17 -25.34
CA PHE A 431 8.86 9.80 -24.22
C PHE A 431 8.37 11.08 -23.54
N ARG A 432 7.08 11.13 -23.26
CA ARG A 432 6.48 12.26 -22.54
C ARG A 432 7.12 12.35 -21.14
N ASN A 433 7.84 13.43 -20.85
CA ASN A 433 8.43 13.65 -19.54
C ASN A 433 7.43 14.32 -18.60
N THR A 434 6.90 13.54 -17.67
CA THR A 434 6.02 14.02 -16.59
C THR A 434 6.65 13.88 -15.22
N GLU A 435 7.87 13.32 -15.14
CA GLU A 435 8.46 12.90 -13.86
C GLU A 435 9.22 14.02 -13.14
N SER A 436 9.79 14.98 -13.84
CA SER A 436 10.56 16.05 -13.20
C SER A 436 10.75 17.30 -14.06
N LEU A 437 10.84 18.44 -13.41
CA LEU A 437 11.33 19.66 -14.04
C LEU A 437 12.87 19.63 -14.09
N SER A 438 13.41 20.21 -15.14
CA SER A 438 14.87 20.26 -15.38
C SER A 438 15.56 21.29 -14.48
N ALA A 439 14.87 22.37 -14.12
CA ALA A 439 15.43 23.44 -13.29
C ALA A 439 14.96 23.37 -11.83
N ALA A 440 15.88 23.66 -10.91
CA ALA A 440 15.54 23.73 -9.48
C ALA A 440 14.57 24.87 -9.19
N VAL A 441 13.52 24.60 -8.41
CA VAL A 441 12.50 25.56 -7.99
C VAL A 441 12.91 26.19 -6.65
N ILE A 442 12.67 27.49 -6.55
CA ILE A 442 12.78 28.23 -5.29
C ILE A 442 11.36 28.30 -4.69
N TRP A 443 11.15 27.54 -3.62
CA TRP A 443 9.87 27.43 -2.95
C TRP A 443 9.62 28.56 -1.95
N PRO A 444 8.40 28.71 -1.41
CA PRO A 444 8.10 29.66 -0.36
C PRO A 444 9.11 29.55 0.80
N GLY A 445 9.40 30.66 1.46
CA GLY A 445 10.46 30.74 2.49
C GLY A 445 11.89 30.60 1.93
N LYS A 446 12.08 30.84 0.61
CA LYS A 446 13.37 30.74 -0.11
C LYS A 446 14.06 29.38 -0.01
N SER A 447 13.28 28.33 0.07
CA SER A 447 13.76 26.96 0.16
C SER A 447 14.06 26.38 -1.22
N LEU A 448 15.18 25.66 -1.35
CA LEU A 448 15.47 24.79 -2.51
C LEU A 448 14.98 23.36 -2.30
N ARG A 449 14.58 23.02 -1.07
CA ARG A 449 14.05 21.69 -0.75
C ARG A 449 12.60 21.63 -1.23
N ILE A 450 12.25 20.57 -1.93
CA ILE A 450 10.90 20.30 -2.41
C ILE A 450 9.96 20.16 -1.20
N PRO A 451 8.88 20.93 -1.12
CA PRO A 451 7.89 20.78 -0.07
C PRO A 451 7.25 19.41 -0.09
N LYS A 452 7.10 18.77 1.05
CA LYS A 452 6.35 17.50 1.16
C LYS A 452 4.87 17.67 0.84
N GLY A 453 4.38 18.89 0.91
CA GLY A 453 3.00 19.22 0.56
C GLY A 453 1.99 18.91 1.66
N TRP A 454 2.44 18.73 2.90
CA TRP A 454 1.57 18.53 4.05
C TRP A 454 2.19 19.15 5.32
N ASN A 455 1.36 19.31 6.38
CA ASN A 455 1.77 19.97 7.62
C ASN A 455 2.71 19.09 8.44
N LEU A 456 4.01 19.34 8.37
CA LEU A 456 5.01 18.62 9.17
C LEU A 456 4.97 19.09 10.63
N PRO A 457 4.97 18.16 11.60
CA PRO A 457 5.19 18.49 13.02
C PRO A 457 6.52 19.23 13.20
N THR A 458 6.54 20.18 14.11
CA THR A 458 7.73 20.98 14.47
C THR A 458 8.13 20.73 15.92
N LYS A 459 9.35 21.12 16.30
CA LYS A 459 9.79 21.02 17.70
C LYS A 459 8.92 21.85 18.67
N GLN A 460 8.23 22.90 18.20
CA GLN A 460 7.31 23.71 19.00
C GLN A 460 5.91 23.08 19.09
N ASN A 461 5.51 22.31 18.06
CA ASN A 461 4.27 21.55 18.02
C ASN A 461 4.59 20.11 17.56
N PRO A 462 5.08 19.25 18.48
CA PRO A 462 5.44 17.88 18.15
C PRO A 462 4.20 17.04 17.89
N MET A 463 4.36 15.99 17.08
CA MET A 463 3.31 15.02 16.80
C MET A 463 2.85 14.32 18.08
N LYS A 464 1.58 14.37 18.37
CA LYS A 464 0.99 13.70 19.55
C LYS A 464 0.65 12.26 19.20
N ILE A 465 1.37 11.34 19.83
CA ILE A 465 1.21 9.91 19.61
C ILE A 465 0.58 9.27 20.85
N ALA A 466 -0.59 8.69 20.70
CA ALA A 466 -1.19 7.88 21.75
C ALA A 466 -0.51 6.51 21.80
N VAL A 467 -0.25 6.02 23.00
CA VAL A 467 0.35 4.71 23.24
C VAL A 467 -0.52 3.96 24.25
N PRO A 468 -0.80 2.66 24.06
CA PRO A 468 -1.51 1.88 25.07
C PRO A 468 -0.80 1.94 26.41
N GLY A 469 -1.46 2.47 27.44
CA GLY A 469 -0.88 2.58 28.79
C GLY A 469 -0.73 1.23 29.48
N ARG A 470 -1.53 0.24 29.08
CA ARG A 470 -1.45 -1.16 29.51
C ARG A 470 -1.66 -2.05 28.31
N THR A 471 -0.78 -3.02 28.13
CA THR A 471 -0.93 -4.11 27.17
C THR A 471 -0.92 -5.44 27.91
N GLN A 472 -1.60 -6.43 27.38
CA GLN A 472 -1.63 -7.78 27.94
C GLN A 472 -0.23 -8.39 28.06
N PHE A 473 0.62 -8.12 27.09
CA PHE A 473 2.03 -8.53 27.05
C PHE A 473 2.95 -7.30 27.06
N SER A 474 3.63 -7.06 28.16
CA SER A 474 4.51 -5.90 28.34
C SER A 474 5.71 -5.83 27.35
N LYS A 475 5.95 -6.90 26.59
CA LYS A 475 7.00 -6.93 25.54
C LYS A 475 6.62 -6.09 24.32
N PHE A 476 5.33 -5.87 24.03
CA PHE A 476 4.90 -5.05 22.90
C PHE A 476 5.00 -3.56 23.21
N VAL A 477 4.42 -3.14 24.31
CA VAL A 477 4.50 -1.76 24.80
C VAL A 477 4.59 -1.81 26.33
N LYS A 478 5.57 -1.12 26.89
CA LYS A 478 5.75 -0.95 28.33
C LYS A 478 5.98 0.52 28.63
N VAL A 479 5.15 1.09 29.49
CA VAL A 479 5.30 2.44 30.00
C VAL A 479 5.81 2.37 31.46
N ASP A 480 6.91 3.04 31.73
CA ASP A 480 7.44 3.18 33.07
C ASP A 480 6.98 4.51 33.65
N TYR A 481 5.99 4.45 34.54
CA TYR A 481 5.40 5.60 35.22
C TYR A 481 6.25 6.15 36.35
N ASN A 482 7.34 5.47 36.77
CA ASN A 482 8.20 5.90 37.86
C ASN A 482 9.24 6.94 37.41
N GLN A 483 9.37 7.20 36.14
CA GLN A 483 10.31 8.18 35.56
C GLN A 483 9.55 9.41 35.04
N ASN A 484 10.15 10.58 35.19
CA ASN A 484 9.61 11.82 34.63
C ASN A 484 10.69 12.50 33.74
N PRO A 485 10.52 12.58 32.40
CA PRO A 485 9.37 12.11 31.61
C PRO A 485 9.24 10.58 31.57
N TYR A 486 8.03 10.07 31.32
CA TYR A 486 7.75 8.64 31.23
C TYR A 486 8.65 7.96 30.18
N LYS A 487 9.15 6.79 30.53
CA LYS A 487 9.98 6.01 29.61
C LYS A 487 9.15 4.95 28.90
N TYR A 488 9.19 4.98 27.57
CA TYR A 488 8.46 4.05 26.71
C TYR A 488 9.43 3.01 26.15
N THR A 489 9.08 1.74 26.23
CA THR A 489 9.88 0.64 25.73
C THR A 489 8.97 -0.45 25.15
N GLY A 490 9.52 -1.35 24.34
CA GLY A 490 8.79 -2.48 23.78
C GLY A 490 9.04 -2.64 22.30
N PHE A 491 8.55 -3.73 21.76
CA PHE A 491 8.70 -4.10 20.34
C PHE A 491 8.14 -3.03 19.41
N CYS A 492 6.87 -2.61 19.63
CA CYS A 492 6.22 -1.60 18.80
C CYS A 492 6.94 -0.25 18.85
N ILE A 493 7.40 0.17 20.04
CA ILE A 493 8.13 1.43 20.21
C ILE A 493 9.46 1.38 19.46
N LYS A 494 10.19 0.26 19.55
CA LYS A 494 11.49 0.12 18.86
C LYS A 494 11.36 0.05 17.34
N ILE A 495 10.30 -0.58 16.82
CA ILE A 495 10.00 -0.55 15.39
C ILE A 495 9.76 0.89 14.94
N PHE A 496 8.89 1.61 15.65
CA PHE A 496 8.56 2.99 15.30
C PHE A 496 9.79 3.89 15.30
N GLU A 497 10.62 3.83 16.34
CA GLU A 497 11.89 4.57 16.42
C GLU A 497 12.84 4.25 15.24
N LYS A 498 12.93 2.98 14.84
CA LYS A 498 13.74 2.57 13.69
C LYS A 498 13.17 3.07 12.38
N VAL A 499 11.85 2.99 12.22
CA VAL A 499 11.14 3.52 11.04
C VAL A 499 11.34 5.02 10.91
N LEU A 500 11.26 5.78 12.01
CA LEU A 500 11.54 7.21 12.00
C LEU A 500 12.99 7.54 11.53
N GLY A 501 13.95 6.71 11.91
CA GLY A 501 15.33 6.86 11.45
C GLY A 501 15.56 6.61 9.96
N LEU A 502 14.58 6.00 9.27
CA LEU A 502 14.60 5.75 7.82
C LEU A 502 13.81 6.79 7.01
N LEU A 503 13.13 7.72 7.69
CA LEU A 503 12.47 8.84 7.03
C LEU A 503 13.51 9.87 6.56
N ASP A 504 13.24 10.54 5.45
CA ASP A 504 14.12 11.56 4.87
C ASP A 504 14.06 12.92 5.62
N TYR A 505 13.27 13.00 6.71
CA TYR A 505 13.02 14.21 7.48
C TYR A 505 12.87 13.89 8.96
N ASP A 506 13.20 14.87 9.81
CA ASP A 506 12.95 14.76 11.24
C ASP A 506 11.46 14.90 11.54
N LEU A 507 10.94 13.97 12.34
CA LEU A 507 9.57 13.97 12.82
C LEU A 507 9.58 14.14 14.35
N PRO A 508 9.49 15.37 14.89
CA PRO A 508 9.35 15.59 16.34
C PRO A 508 8.04 15.00 16.84
N TYR A 509 8.08 14.21 17.91
CA TYR A 509 6.92 13.54 18.45
C TYR A 509 6.97 13.46 19.97
N GLU A 510 5.79 13.29 20.57
CA GLU A 510 5.61 13.03 22.00
C GLU A 510 4.63 11.88 22.21
N TYR A 511 4.99 10.97 23.14
CA TYR A 511 4.11 9.86 23.50
C TYR A 511 3.20 10.23 24.67
N TYR A 512 1.93 9.82 24.57
CA TYR A 512 0.90 9.98 25.59
C TYR A 512 0.32 8.61 25.95
N PRO A 513 0.49 8.12 27.18
CA PRO A 513 -0.05 6.84 27.61
C PRO A 513 -1.55 6.96 27.88
N ILE A 514 -2.34 6.18 27.20
CA ILE A 514 -3.80 6.17 27.31
C ILE A 514 -4.26 4.86 27.94
N ASN A 515 -5.02 4.96 29.03
CA ASN A 515 -5.66 3.82 29.64
C ASN A 515 -7.08 3.66 29.06
N GLY A 516 -7.28 2.69 28.18
CA GLY A 516 -8.54 2.41 27.51
C GLY A 516 -8.44 1.17 26.64
N THR A 517 -9.53 0.84 25.98
CA THR A 517 -9.57 -0.27 25.04
C THR A 517 -8.96 0.13 23.68
N TYR A 518 -8.57 -0.84 22.85
CA TYR A 518 -8.08 -0.56 21.49
C TYR A 518 -9.10 0.21 20.62
N PRO A 519 -10.42 -0.05 20.68
CA PRO A 519 -11.41 0.80 20.04
C PRO A 519 -11.36 2.27 20.48
N ASP A 520 -11.13 2.53 21.78
CA ASP A 520 -11.06 3.91 22.31
C ASP A 520 -9.83 4.64 21.75
N LEU A 521 -8.69 3.96 21.65
CA LEU A 521 -7.47 4.52 21.05
C LEU A 521 -7.69 4.91 19.58
N VAL A 522 -8.35 4.04 18.79
CA VAL A 522 -8.69 4.33 17.40
C VAL A 522 -9.66 5.52 17.31
N GLN A 523 -10.63 5.61 18.21
CA GLN A 523 -11.60 6.71 18.25
C GLN A 523 -10.93 8.06 18.55
N LEU A 524 -9.90 8.09 19.39
CA LEU A 524 -9.14 9.32 19.69
C LEU A 524 -8.38 9.85 18.45
N VAL A 525 -7.89 8.96 17.59
CA VAL A 525 -7.29 9.36 16.31
C VAL A 525 -8.35 9.83 15.32
N TYR A 526 -9.48 9.14 15.25
CA TYR A 526 -10.62 9.56 14.43
C TYR A 526 -11.11 10.95 14.80
N ASN A 527 -11.21 11.25 16.10
CA ASN A 527 -11.59 12.55 16.64
C ASN A 527 -10.50 13.62 16.53
N LYS A 528 -9.36 13.30 15.88
CA LYS A 528 -8.20 14.20 15.71
C LYS A 528 -7.58 14.70 17.02
N THR A 529 -7.79 14.02 18.14
CA THR A 529 -7.16 14.33 19.43
C THR A 529 -5.67 13.98 19.40
N TYR A 530 -5.34 12.90 18.72
CA TYR A 530 -3.97 12.44 18.47
C TYR A 530 -3.76 12.19 16.98
N GLU A 531 -2.53 12.39 16.49
CA GLU A 531 -2.20 12.18 15.10
C GLU A 531 -1.96 10.71 14.77
N ALA A 532 -1.48 9.92 15.75
CA ALA A 532 -1.24 8.49 15.56
C ALA A 532 -1.40 7.67 16.85
N VAL A 533 -1.54 6.35 16.70
CA VAL A 533 -1.33 5.36 17.77
C VAL A 533 -0.14 4.47 17.41
N VAL A 534 0.83 4.39 18.32
CA VAL A 534 1.95 3.46 18.26
C VAL A 534 1.75 2.36 19.30
N GLY A 535 1.37 1.19 18.83
CA GLY A 535 1.06 0.04 19.69
C GLY A 535 0.71 -1.19 18.86
N ASP A 536 0.30 -2.23 19.54
CA ASP A 536 -0.09 -3.54 19.00
C ASP A 536 -1.55 -3.56 18.51
N VAL A 537 -1.89 -2.64 17.62
CA VAL A 537 -3.26 -2.48 17.11
C VAL A 537 -3.50 -3.36 15.89
N THR A 538 -4.45 -4.27 15.99
CA THR A 538 -4.82 -5.16 14.88
C THR A 538 -5.58 -4.42 13.79
N ILE A 539 -5.19 -4.61 12.53
CA ILE A 539 -5.84 -4.05 11.34
C ILE A 539 -7.15 -4.80 11.09
N LEU A 540 -8.28 -4.08 11.17
CA LEU A 540 -9.62 -4.62 10.95
C LEU A 540 -10.38 -3.75 9.96
N ALA A 541 -11.20 -4.37 9.10
CA ALA A 541 -11.99 -3.69 8.08
C ALA A 541 -12.88 -2.56 8.64
N LYS A 542 -13.48 -2.77 9.83
CA LYS A 542 -14.28 -1.74 10.50
C LYS A 542 -13.45 -0.53 10.91
N ARG A 543 -12.20 -0.72 11.35
CA ARG A 543 -11.30 0.36 11.75
C ARG A 543 -10.80 1.17 10.55
N LEU A 544 -10.54 0.51 9.41
CA LEU A 544 -10.10 1.15 8.15
C LEU A 544 -11.12 2.16 7.59
N GLN A 545 -12.37 2.11 8.02
CA GLN A 545 -13.37 3.12 7.63
C GLN A 545 -13.09 4.49 8.26
N TYR A 546 -12.49 4.53 9.44
CA TYR A 546 -12.31 5.73 10.25
C TYR A 546 -10.87 6.24 10.27
N VAL A 547 -9.88 5.35 10.16
CA VAL A 547 -8.46 5.65 10.27
C VAL A 547 -7.67 4.94 9.18
N ASP A 548 -6.43 5.38 8.95
CA ASP A 548 -5.49 4.69 8.09
C ASP A 548 -4.46 3.93 8.93
N PHE A 549 -3.96 2.83 8.37
CA PHE A 549 -2.93 2.01 9.01
C PHE A 549 -1.65 2.02 8.18
N SER A 550 -0.53 1.86 8.86
CA SER A 550 0.71 1.44 8.18
C SER A 550 0.54 0.03 7.61
N VAL A 551 1.47 -0.38 6.72
CA VAL A 551 1.62 -1.82 6.42
C VAL A 551 1.83 -2.60 7.72
N PRO A 552 1.34 -3.84 7.82
CA PRO A 552 1.48 -4.63 9.02
C PRO A 552 2.95 -4.96 9.30
N PHE A 553 3.40 -4.73 10.53
CA PHE A 553 4.76 -5.08 10.98
C PHE A 553 4.84 -6.47 11.61
N ALA A 554 3.71 -7.08 11.93
CA ALA A 554 3.62 -8.46 12.41
C ALA A 554 2.36 -9.13 11.85
N GLU A 555 2.48 -10.41 11.47
CA GLU A 555 1.33 -11.20 11.05
C GLU A 555 0.40 -11.43 12.23
N SER A 556 -0.89 -11.40 12.00
CA SER A 556 -1.90 -11.77 12.98
C SER A 556 -2.73 -12.95 12.51
N GLY A 557 -3.06 -13.81 13.45
CA GLY A 557 -3.93 -14.95 13.28
C GLY A 557 -4.36 -15.42 14.66
N LEU A 558 -5.44 -16.18 14.78
CA LEU A 558 -5.94 -16.67 16.05
C LEU A 558 -5.45 -18.09 16.29
N SER A 559 -4.63 -18.26 17.32
CA SER A 559 -4.12 -19.55 17.79
C SER A 559 -4.80 -19.97 19.08
N MET A 560 -5.02 -21.27 19.21
CA MET A 560 -5.53 -21.89 20.43
C MET A 560 -4.37 -22.51 21.21
N ILE A 561 -4.13 -22.01 22.41
CA ILE A 561 -3.13 -22.54 23.32
C ILE A 561 -3.82 -23.47 24.30
N VAL A 562 -3.27 -24.65 24.51
CA VAL A 562 -3.77 -25.69 25.41
C VAL A 562 -2.66 -26.25 26.31
N LYS A 563 -3.02 -26.70 27.49
CA LYS A 563 -2.09 -27.39 28.38
C LYS A 563 -1.80 -28.77 27.82
N GLU A 564 -0.54 -29.13 27.78
CA GLU A 564 -0.11 -30.49 27.43
C GLU A 564 -0.26 -31.45 28.59
N LYS A 565 -0.69 -32.65 28.30
CA LYS A 565 -0.73 -33.77 29.26
C LYS A 565 0.23 -34.83 28.79
N SER A 566 1.17 -35.21 29.65
CA SER A 566 2.01 -36.40 29.38
C SER A 566 1.11 -37.62 29.36
N GLN A 567 1.06 -38.36 28.25
CA GLN A 567 0.29 -39.59 28.15
C GLN A 567 1.13 -40.73 28.73
N GLU A 568 1.14 -40.85 30.08
CA GLU A 568 1.74 -42.02 30.78
C GLU A 568 0.84 -43.24 30.57
N SER A 569 1.30 -44.19 29.76
CA SER A 569 0.57 -45.42 29.46
C SER A 569 1.28 -46.57 30.15
N ALA A 570 0.60 -47.26 31.06
CA ALA A 570 1.11 -48.44 31.76
C ALA A 570 1.53 -49.62 30.84
N LEU A 571 1.06 -49.59 29.58
CA LEU A 571 1.37 -50.58 28.54
C LEU A 571 2.26 -49.98 27.45
N MET A 572 3.15 -49.04 27.79
CA MET A 572 4.03 -48.36 26.84
C MET A 572 4.95 -49.36 26.10
N PHE A 573 5.37 -50.42 26.76
CA PHE A 573 6.21 -51.48 26.18
C PHE A 573 5.52 -52.30 25.08
N LEU A 574 4.17 -52.32 24.98
CA LEU A 574 3.44 -53.01 23.91
C LEU A 574 3.25 -52.12 22.65
N LYS A 575 3.39 -50.81 22.77
CA LYS A 575 3.15 -49.87 21.68
C LYS A 575 4.12 -49.94 20.50
N PRO A 576 5.43 -50.34 20.65
CA PRO A 576 6.36 -50.45 19.53
C PRO A 576 5.89 -51.32 18.38
N PHE A 577 5.12 -52.37 18.69
CA PHE A 577 4.54 -53.25 17.68
C PHE A 577 3.02 -53.19 17.70
N THR A 578 2.42 -53.31 16.51
CA THR A 578 0.97 -53.44 16.38
C THR A 578 0.50 -54.76 16.96
N TRP A 579 -0.74 -54.82 17.40
CA TRP A 579 -1.32 -56.03 17.94
C TRP A 579 -1.25 -57.20 16.94
N GLN A 580 -1.35 -56.91 15.64
CA GLN A 580 -1.23 -57.91 14.56
C GLN A 580 0.18 -58.50 14.50
N LEU A 581 1.22 -57.68 14.65
CA LEU A 581 2.62 -58.12 14.65
C LEU A 581 2.92 -58.97 15.89
N TRP A 582 2.39 -58.62 17.05
CA TRP A 582 2.47 -59.47 18.27
C TRP A 582 1.80 -60.80 18.05
N ALA A 583 0.60 -60.86 17.45
CA ALA A 583 -0.13 -62.09 17.18
C ALA A 583 0.61 -63.00 16.19
N VAL A 584 1.16 -62.47 15.09
CA VAL A 584 1.94 -63.19 14.09
C VAL A 584 3.24 -63.72 14.70
N THR A 585 3.95 -62.92 15.50
CA THR A 585 5.19 -63.35 16.19
C THR A 585 4.90 -64.52 17.15
N GLY A 586 3.82 -64.39 17.91
CA GLY A 586 3.39 -65.54 18.81
C GLY A 586 3.01 -66.82 18.04
N ALA A 587 2.29 -66.67 16.91
CA ALA A 587 1.90 -67.83 16.09
C ALA A 587 3.11 -68.51 15.45
N ILE A 588 4.07 -67.73 14.90
CA ILE A 588 5.31 -68.30 14.35
C ILE A 588 6.16 -68.97 15.45
N MET A 589 6.22 -68.37 16.65
CA MET A 589 6.92 -68.98 17.80
C MET A 589 6.32 -70.31 18.16
N ILE A 590 5.00 -70.42 18.26
CA ILE A 590 4.32 -71.73 18.54
C ILE A 590 4.56 -72.73 17.42
N TYR A 591 4.53 -72.28 16.16
CA TYR A 591 4.80 -73.09 15.00
C TYR A 591 6.26 -73.64 15.04
N THR A 592 7.23 -72.74 15.25
CA THR A 592 8.65 -73.09 15.34
C THR A 592 8.88 -74.07 16.52
N MET A 593 8.26 -73.83 17.68
CA MET A 593 8.27 -74.77 18.84
C MET A 593 7.76 -76.14 18.43
N PHE A 594 6.65 -76.24 17.70
CA PHE A 594 6.10 -77.50 17.24
C PHE A 594 7.04 -78.24 16.27
N VAL A 595 7.63 -77.50 15.30
CA VAL A 595 8.58 -78.11 14.35
C VAL A 595 9.86 -78.60 15.05
N VAL A 596 10.42 -77.84 15.98
CA VAL A 596 11.61 -78.19 16.73
C VAL A 596 11.30 -79.45 17.62
N TRP A 597 10.16 -79.42 18.31
CA TRP A 597 9.71 -80.61 19.09
C TRP A 597 9.58 -81.83 18.22
N PHE A 598 8.98 -81.75 17.03
CA PHE A 598 8.78 -82.86 16.12
C PHE A 598 10.10 -83.42 15.59
N LEU A 599 11.06 -82.58 15.20
CA LEU A 599 12.35 -82.95 14.63
C LEU A 599 13.36 -83.45 15.63
N GLU A 600 13.34 -83.03 16.91
CA GLU A 600 14.26 -83.38 17.96
C GLU A 600 13.75 -84.54 18.82
N ARG A 601 12.47 -84.90 18.77
CA ARG A 601 11.83 -85.88 19.61
C ARG A 601 12.51 -87.27 19.60
N GLU A 602 13.03 -87.72 18.45
CA GLU A 602 13.63 -89.03 18.26
C GLU A 602 15.12 -89.10 18.59
N HIS A 603 15.84 -88.02 18.42
CA HIS A 603 17.30 -87.98 18.42
C HIS A 603 17.92 -87.26 19.64
N ASN A 604 17.17 -86.57 20.39
CA ASN A 604 17.68 -85.70 21.45
C ASN A 604 17.24 -86.23 22.83
N PRO A 605 18.20 -86.64 23.71
CA PRO A 605 17.87 -87.23 25.06
C PRO A 605 17.17 -86.21 25.97
N GLU A 606 17.33 -84.88 25.74
CA GLU A 606 16.67 -83.84 26.53
C GLU A 606 15.17 -83.78 26.22
N PHE A 607 14.76 -84.20 25.04
CA PHE A 607 13.35 -84.35 24.64
C PHE A 607 12.70 -85.72 24.93
N HIS A 608 13.35 -86.58 25.70
CA HIS A 608 12.81 -87.83 26.13
C HIS A 608 12.00 -87.69 27.44
N GLY A 609 10.96 -88.47 27.60
CA GLY A 609 10.11 -88.46 28.78
C GLY A 609 8.63 -88.31 28.49
N ASN A 610 7.84 -87.93 29.53
CA ASN A 610 6.39 -87.69 29.33
C ASN A 610 6.13 -86.49 28.42
N TRP A 611 5.11 -86.56 27.55
CA TRP A 611 4.77 -85.54 26.56
C TRP A 611 4.70 -84.16 27.15
N LYS A 612 4.26 -83.99 28.43
CA LYS A 612 4.23 -82.66 29.09
C LYS A 612 5.63 -82.08 29.36
N SER A 613 6.59 -82.93 29.68
CA SER A 613 7.98 -82.52 29.87
C SER A 613 8.61 -82.09 28.52
N GLN A 614 8.41 -82.92 27.46
CA GLN A 614 8.89 -82.59 26.11
C GLN A 614 8.37 -81.29 25.60
N PHE A 615 7.08 -80.97 25.78
CA PHE A 615 6.47 -79.72 25.37
C PHE A 615 7.00 -78.54 26.19
N SER A 616 7.17 -78.69 27.50
CA SER A 616 7.77 -77.74 28.39
C SER A 616 9.20 -77.38 27.99
N THR A 617 10.02 -78.35 27.59
CA THR A 617 11.39 -78.15 27.12
C THR A 617 11.41 -77.46 25.78
N ALA A 618 10.55 -77.86 24.84
CA ALA A 618 10.45 -77.23 23.55
C ALA A 618 9.98 -75.72 23.67
N LEU A 619 9.02 -75.48 24.55
CA LEU A 619 8.55 -74.12 24.81
C LEU A 619 9.67 -73.28 25.42
N LEU A 620 10.38 -73.79 26.43
CA LEU A 620 11.47 -73.06 27.10
C LEU A 620 12.60 -72.79 26.11
N PHE A 621 12.95 -73.76 25.27
CA PHE A 621 13.95 -73.59 24.20
C PHE A 621 13.61 -72.57 23.21
N THR A 622 12.38 -72.56 22.64
CA THR A 622 11.96 -71.60 21.66
C THR A 622 11.81 -70.22 22.29
N PHE A 623 11.34 -70.13 23.53
CA PHE A 623 11.22 -68.86 24.24
C PHE A 623 12.59 -68.26 24.60
N SER A 624 13.54 -69.07 25.05
CA SER A 624 14.91 -68.62 25.37
C SER A 624 15.65 -68.15 24.12
N SER A 625 15.37 -68.76 22.96
CA SER A 625 15.95 -68.31 21.68
C SER A 625 15.53 -66.91 21.27
N LEU A 626 14.36 -66.36 21.73
CA LEU A 626 14.00 -64.93 21.56
C LEU A 626 15.02 -64.02 22.20
N PHE A 627 15.71 -64.46 23.26
CA PHE A 627 16.77 -63.66 23.93
C PHE A 627 18.17 -64.04 23.50
N LEU A 628 18.30 -64.85 22.40
CA LEU A 628 19.57 -65.41 21.89
C LEU A 628 20.33 -66.30 22.94
N ALA A 629 19.64 -66.79 23.93
CA ALA A 629 20.20 -67.63 25.00
C ALA A 629 19.96 -69.09 24.66
N HIS A 630 20.91 -69.79 24.01
CA HIS A 630 20.83 -71.21 23.71
C HIS A 630 21.63 -71.97 24.77
N ARG A 631 21.03 -72.96 25.40
CA ARG A 631 21.70 -73.83 26.35
C ARG A 631 21.67 -75.28 25.98
N GLU A 632 20.68 -75.70 25.19
CA GLU A 632 20.47 -77.11 24.80
C GLU A 632 21.17 -77.40 23.48
N LYS A 633 21.71 -78.63 23.35
CA LYS A 633 22.41 -79.08 22.15
C LYS A 633 21.41 -79.59 21.11
N MET A 634 21.54 -79.19 19.86
CA MET A 634 20.72 -79.70 18.75
C MET A 634 21.42 -80.79 18.03
N TYR A 635 20.73 -81.92 17.83
CA TYR A 635 21.28 -83.07 17.18
C TYR A 635 20.87 -83.24 15.74
N SER A 636 19.69 -82.78 15.35
CA SER A 636 19.19 -82.87 13.99
C SER A 636 19.74 -81.72 13.10
N ASN A 637 20.23 -81.98 11.90
CA ASN A 637 20.68 -81.00 10.93
C ASN A 637 19.50 -80.11 10.38
N LEU A 638 18.30 -80.73 10.30
CA LEU A 638 17.10 -80.00 9.90
C LEU A 638 16.67 -78.92 10.93
N THR A 639 16.77 -79.36 12.22
CA THR A 639 16.52 -78.42 13.33
C THR A 639 17.48 -77.21 13.28
N ARG A 640 18.77 -77.49 12.98
CA ARG A 640 19.75 -76.37 12.85
C ARG A 640 19.36 -75.38 11.76
N LEU A 641 18.89 -75.88 10.60
CA LEU A 641 18.44 -75.03 9.50
C LEU A 641 17.20 -74.17 9.91
N VAL A 642 16.22 -74.80 10.56
CA VAL A 642 15.03 -74.11 11.08
C VAL A 642 15.44 -73.01 12.07
N MET A 643 16.40 -73.34 12.96
CA MET A 643 16.87 -72.43 13.99
C MET A 643 17.64 -71.21 13.38
N VAL A 644 18.44 -71.41 12.31
CA VAL A 644 19.12 -70.31 11.61
C VAL A 644 18.09 -69.34 11.07
N SER A 645 17.05 -69.81 10.39
CA SER A 645 15.98 -68.97 9.86
C SER A 645 15.21 -68.30 11.00
N TRP A 646 14.92 -68.97 12.07
CA TRP A 646 14.25 -68.45 13.25
C TRP A 646 15.08 -67.36 13.95
N LEU A 647 16.36 -67.59 14.18
CA LEU A 647 17.26 -66.63 14.81
C LEU A 647 17.45 -65.42 14.00
N PHE A 648 17.50 -65.52 12.65
CA PHE A 648 17.53 -64.36 11.74
C PHE A 648 16.28 -63.53 11.89
N LEU A 649 15.09 -64.12 11.90
CA LEU A 649 13.83 -63.45 12.14
C LEU A 649 13.82 -62.74 13.51
N VAL A 650 14.25 -63.42 14.54
CA VAL A 650 14.32 -62.90 15.93
C VAL A 650 15.30 -61.76 16.04
N LEU A 651 16.44 -61.80 15.34
CA LEU A 651 17.42 -60.71 15.29
C LEU A 651 16.80 -59.44 14.73
N ILE A 652 16.07 -59.56 13.59
CA ILE A 652 15.38 -58.42 12.97
C ILE A 652 14.29 -57.87 13.89
N LEU A 653 13.46 -58.74 14.47
CA LEU A 653 12.38 -58.33 15.37
C LEU A 653 12.93 -57.61 16.60
N ASN A 654 14.00 -58.15 17.22
CA ASN A 654 14.59 -57.56 18.43
C ASN A 654 15.23 -56.20 18.12
N SER A 655 15.99 -56.08 17.02
CA SER A 655 16.55 -54.81 16.57
C SER A 655 15.47 -53.78 16.25
N SER A 656 14.41 -54.19 15.54
CA SER A 656 13.27 -53.30 15.19
C SER A 656 12.50 -52.89 16.44
N TYR A 657 12.28 -53.75 17.40
CA TYR A 657 11.62 -53.44 18.68
C TYR A 657 12.43 -52.41 19.47
N THR A 658 13.76 -52.64 19.60
CA THR A 658 14.65 -51.72 20.31
C THR A 658 14.70 -50.37 19.67
N ALA A 659 14.83 -50.29 18.33
CA ALA A 659 14.84 -49.06 17.58
C ALA A 659 13.51 -48.29 17.72
N SER A 660 12.37 -48.99 17.59
CA SER A 660 11.04 -48.38 17.70
C SER A 660 10.77 -47.90 19.13
N LEU A 661 11.14 -48.70 20.14
CA LEU A 661 11.00 -48.29 21.55
C LEU A 661 11.89 -47.06 21.87
N SER A 662 13.15 -47.07 21.42
CA SER A 662 14.07 -45.96 21.60
C SER A 662 13.54 -44.71 20.93
N SER A 663 13.09 -44.80 19.68
CA SER A 663 12.49 -43.65 18.95
C SER A 663 11.26 -43.09 19.66
N MET A 664 10.39 -44.01 20.19
CA MET A 664 9.18 -43.59 20.89
C MET A 664 9.47 -42.97 22.26
N LEU A 665 10.52 -43.37 22.93
CA LEU A 665 10.99 -42.77 24.18
C LEU A 665 11.72 -41.44 23.96
N THR A 666 12.39 -41.28 22.83
CA THR A 666 13.09 -40.03 22.47
C THR A 666 12.12 -38.96 22.02
N VAL A 667 11.08 -39.33 21.26
CA VAL A 667 10.01 -38.42 20.84
C VAL A 667 8.90 -38.51 21.88
N GLN A 668 8.98 -37.67 22.91
CA GLN A 668 7.84 -37.50 23.81
C GLN A 668 6.68 -36.89 23.01
N GLN A 669 5.69 -37.73 22.68
CA GLN A 669 4.43 -37.26 22.12
C GLN A 669 3.61 -36.60 23.23
N LEU A 670 3.90 -35.30 23.45
CA LEU A 670 3.03 -34.43 24.19
C LEU A 670 1.74 -34.27 23.38
N GLN A 671 0.63 -34.77 23.84
CA GLN A 671 -0.66 -34.60 23.18
C GLN A 671 -1.41 -33.48 23.86
N PRO A 672 -1.95 -32.53 23.07
CA PRO A 672 -2.78 -31.49 23.62
C PRO A 672 -4.01 -32.10 24.30
N ASN A 673 -4.37 -31.56 25.46
CA ASN A 673 -5.52 -32.06 26.23
C ASN A 673 -6.86 -31.76 25.51
N VAL A 674 -6.84 -30.88 24.52
CA VAL A 674 -7.99 -30.44 23.71
C VAL A 674 -7.59 -30.55 22.23
N THR A 675 -8.41 -31.25 21.46
CA THR A 675 -8.09 -31.58 20.06
C THR A 675 -8.72 -30.65 19.05
N SER A 676 -9.84 -29.98 19.36
CA SER A 676 -10.50 -29.08 18.41
C SER A 676 -11.39 -28.02 19.10
N ILE A 677 -11.68 -26.94 18.38
CA ILE A 677 -12.59 -25.89 18.81
C ILE A 677 -14.00 -26.43 19.00
N GLU A 678 -14.45 -27.33 18.13
CA GLU A 678 -15.76 -27.96 18.24
C GLU A 678 -15.90 -28.78 19.52
N TRP A 679 -14.83 -29.47 19.96
CA TRP A 679 -14.83 -30.19 21.20
C TRP A 679 -15.04 -29.29 22.41
N LEU A 680 -14.39 -28.10 22.43
CA LEU A 680 -14.58 -27.07 23.47
C LEU A 680 -16.03 -26.58 23.54
N LYS A 681 -16.63 -26.31 22.36
CA LYS A 681 -18.03 -25.87 22.27
C LYS A 681 -19.02 -26.95 22.75
N LYS A 682 -18.83 -28.20 22.29
CA LYS A 682 -19.70 -29.34 22.63
C LYS A 682 -19.70 -29.65 24.14
N ASN A 683 -18.54 -29.48 24.78
CA ASN A 683 -18.38 -29.72 26.20
C ASN A 683 -18.59 -28.50 27.09
N ASN A 684 -19.06 -27.36 26.53
CA ASN A 684 -19.25 -26.08 27.23
C ASN A 684 -18.04 -25.67 28.09
N MET A 685 -16.83 -25.89 27.57
CA MET A 685 -15.60 -25.59 28.29
C MET A 685 -15.35 -24.09 28.33
N LYS A 686 -14.78 -23.63 29.46
CA LYS A 686 -14.38 -22.23 29.61
C LYS A 686 -13.08 -21.97 28.86
N ILE A 687 -13.03 -20.83 28.14
CA ILE A 687 -11.89 -20.40 27.35
C ILE A 687 -11.42 -19.02 27.82
N GLY A 688 -10.13 -18.73 27.70
CA GLY A 688 -9.54 -17.44 28.03
C GLY A 688 -9.20 -16.62 26.81
N CYS A 689 -9.47 -15.35 26.83
CA CYS A 689 -8.98 -14.38 25.84
C CYS A 689 -8.80 -12.99 26.47
N ASP A 690 -8.17 -12.08 25.71
CA ASP A 690 -8.12 -10.68 26.09
C ASP A 690 -9.49 -10.00 25.88
N GLY A 691 -10.03 -9.43 26.94
CA GLY A 691 -11.35 -8.78 26.92
C GLY A 691 -11.35 -7.42 26.23
N ASP A 692 -10.20 -6.77 26.15
CA ASP A 692 -10.04 -5.43 25.58
C ASP A 692 -9.75 -5.49 24.07
N SER A 693 -9.51 -6.70 23.54
CA SER A 693 -9.25 -6.96 22.14
C SER A 693 -10.52 -7.36 21.37
N PHE A 694 -10.45 -7.30 20.04
CA PHE A 694 -11.52 -7.76 19.17
C PHE A 694 -11.74 -9.29 19.23
N VAL A 695 -10.78 -10.05 19.77
CA VAL A 695 -10.81 -11.52 19.87
C VAL A 695 -12.07 -11.99 20.61
N ARG A 696 -12.45 -11.32 21.68
CA ARG A 696 -13.68 -11.63 22.41
C ARG A 696 -14.92 -11.56 21.52
N ALA A 697 -15.05 -10.46 20.77
CA ALA A 697 -16.18 -10.28 19.86
C ALA A 697 -16.16 -11.32 18.71
N TYR A 698 -14.98 -11.69 18.23
CA TYR A 698 -14.81 -12.73 17.24
C TYR A 698 -15.26 -14.11 17.77
N LEU A 699 -14.82 -14.49 18.97
CA LEU A 699 -15.21 -15.74 19.61
C LEU A 699 -16.73 -15.82 19.88
N GLN A 700 -17.38 -14.71 20.21
CA GLN A 700 -18.83 -14.65 20.41
C GLN A 700 -19.61 -14.71 19.09
N ASN A 701 -19.24 -13.85 18.12
CA ASN A 701 -20.06 -13.63 16.93
C ASN A 701 -19.76 -14.62 15.80
N VAL A 702 -18.49 -14.99 15.60
CA VAL A 702 -18.06 -15.86 14.51
C VAL A 702 -17.94 -17.30 15.01
N GLU A 703 -17.20 -17.54 16.07
CA GLU A 703 -17.03 -18.89 16.65
C GLU A 703 -18.23 -19.32 17.49
N LYS A 704 -19.15 -18.42 17.82
CA LYS A 704 -20.40 -18.71 18.53
C LYS A 704 -20.21 -19.38 19.91
N PHE A 705 -19.15 -19.01 20.65
CA PHE A 705 -19.02 -19.38 22.06
C PHE A 705 -20.04 -18.61 22.90
N LYS A 706 -20.52 -19.26 23.94
CA LYS A 706 -21.41 -18.59 24.93
C LYS A 706 -20.61 -17.53 25.70
N PRO A 707 -21.16 -16.32 25.88
CA PRO A 707 -20.49 -15.24 26.61
C PRO A 707 -20.00 -15.63 28.01
N GLU A 708 -20.73 -16.54 28.70
CA GLU A 708 -20.44 -17.07 30.02
C GLU A 708 -19.16 -17.94 30.06
N ASN A 709 -18.83 -18.57 28.93
CA ASN A 709 -17.66 -19.43 28.80
C ASN A 709 -16.40 -18.69 28.37
N ILE A 710 -16.49 -17.38 28.09
CA ILE A 710 -15.35 -16.56 27.68
C ILE A 710 -14.87 -15.74 28.88
N ILE A 711 -13.72 -16.11 29.42
CA ILE A 711 -13.12 -15.45 30.58
C ILE A 711 -12.12 -14.41 30.09
N ASN A 712 -12.26 -13.18 30.58
CA ASN A 712 -11.31 -12.12 30.33
C ASN A 712 -10.05 -12.29 31.19
N ILE A 713 -8.88 -12.29 30.55
CA ILE A 713 -7.57 -12.42 31.18
C ILE A 713 -6.72 -11.21 30.76
N SER A 714 -6.28 -10.43 31.75
CA SER A 714 -5.65 -9.12 31.51
C SER A 714 -4.13 -9.11 31.48
N SER A 715 -3.48 -10.23 31.80
CA SER A 715 -2.01 -10.34 31.78
C SER A 715 -1.54 -11.75 31.45
N ASP A 716 -0.31 -11.86 30.95
CA ASP A 716 0.31 -13.15 30.55
C ASP A 716 0.46 -14.13 31.73
N ASP A 717 0.82 -13.65 32.94
CA ASP A 717 0.95 -14.51 34.13
C ASP A 717 -0.39 -15.08 34.61
N ASN A 718 -1.48 -14.34 34.38
CA ASN A 718 -2.83 -14.81 34.75
C ASN A 718 -3.31 -15.97 33.89
N TYR A 719 -2.80 -16.17 32.66
CA TYR A 719 -3.10 -17.36 31.88
C TYR A 719 -2.53 -18.63 32.53
N VAL A 720 -1.30 -18.56 33.07
CA VAL A 720 -0.67 -19.70 33.72
C VAL A 720 -1.48 -20.12 34.95
N SER A 721 -1.88 -19.15 35.79
CA SER A 721 -2.72 -19.42 36.97
C SER A 721 -4.11 -19.96 36.60
N ALA A 722 -4.72 -19.42 35.51
CA ALA A 722 -6.01 -19.91 35.02
C ALA A 722 -5.95 -21.35 34.48
N PHE A 723 -4.86 -21.74 33.81
CA PHE A 723 -4.61 -23.12 33.39
C PHE A 723 -4.30 -24.04 34.57
N GLN A 724 -3.53 -23.57 35.57
CA GLN A 724 -3.20 -24.36 36.76
C GLN A 724 -4.45 -24.66 37.60
N ASN A 725 -5.28 -23.67 37.78
CA ASN A 725 -6.54 -23.79 38.56
C ASN A 725 -7.67 -24.41 37.75
N SER A 726 -7.41 -24.87 36.52
CA SER A 726 -8.41 -25.45 35.61
C SER A 726 -9.61 -24.50 35.34
N THR A 727 -9.41 -23.22 35.49
CA THR A 727 -10.45 -22.19 35.23
C THR A 727 -10.73 -22.08 33.74
N ILE A 728 -9.73 -22.31 32.88
CA ILE A 728 -9.83 -22.35 31.44
C ILE A 728 -9.25 -23.67 30.90
N ALA A 729 -9.87 -24.19 29.84
CA ALA A 729 -9.39 -25.36 29.13
C ALA A 729 -8.48 -25.00 27.95
N ALA A 730 -8.69 -23.85 27.34
CA ALA A 730 -7.89 -23.29 26.24
C ALA A 730 -7.80 -21.78 26.34
N ALA A 731 -6.74 -21.20 25.83
CA ALA A 731 -6.60 -19.74 25.63
C ALA A 731 -6.53 -19.43 24.13
N PHE A 732 -7.20 -18.35 23.72
CA PHE A 732 -7.16 -17.85 22.34
C PHE A 732 -6.35 -16.56 22.31
N LEU A 733 -5.19 -16.64 21.66
CA LEU A 733 -4.26 -15.51 21.49
C LEU A 733 -4.00 -15.22 20.02
N GLU A 734 -3.71 -13.98 19.69
CA GLU A 734 -3.19 -13.64 18.37
C GLU A 734 -1.75 -14.13 18.22
N LEU A 735 -1.35 -14.47 17.00
CA LEU A 735 -0.07 -15.09 16.67
C LEU A 735 1.16 -14.41 17.32
N PRO A 736 1.29 -13.06 17.34
CA PRO A 736 2.42 -12.44 18.01
C PRO A 736 2.47 -12.67 19.53
N TYR A 737 1.29 -12.71 20.17
CA TYR A 737 1.18 -12.97 21.63
C TYR A 737 1.40 -14.43 21.92
N GLU A 738 0.93 -15.34 21.08
CA GLU A 738 1.22 -16.78 21.15
C GLU A 738 2.72 -17.02 21.16
N LYS A 739 3.46 -16.44 20.20
CA LYS A 739 4.94 -16.55 20.12
C LYS A 739 5.59 -16.13 21.43
N VAL A 740 5.19 -14.99 21.99
CA VAL A 740 5.71 -14.51 23.27
C VAL A 740 5.36 -15.44 24.41
N TYR A 741 4.12 -15.92 24.47
CA TYR A 741 3.65 -16.83 25.54
C TYR A 741 4.41 -18.16 25.49
N ILE A 742 4.49 -18.80 24.32
CA ILE A 742 5.20 -20.09 24.16
C ILE A 742 6.71 -19.91 24.40
N SER A 743 7.32 -18.77 23.99
CA SER A 743 8.74 -18.52 24.28
C SER A 743 9.03 -18.36 25.79
N LYS A 744 8.08 -17.78 26.55
CA LYS A 744 8.22 -17.61 28.01
C LYS A 744 7.89 -18.90 28.78
N TYR A 745 6.87 -19.65 28.34
CA TYR A 745 6.35 -20.84 29.01
C TYR A 745 6.48 -22.08 28.12
N CYS A 746 7.70 -22.41 27.70
CA CYS A 746 8.00 -23.47 26.74
C CYS A 746 7.74 -24.88 27.19
N LYS A 747 7.43 -25.12 28.47
CA LYS A 747 7.12 -26.48 29.00
C LYS A 747 5.66 -26.56 29.43
N GLY A 748 4.95 -27.51 28.81
CA GLY A 748 3.60 -27.88 29.24
C GLY A 748 2.46 -27.17 28.53
N TYR A 749 2.75 -26.39 27.48
CA TYR A 749 1.73 -25.72 26.63
C TYR A 749 2.03 -26.00 25.17
N SER A 750 0.99 -26.23 24.40
CA SER A 750 1.03 -26.40 22.95
C SER A 750 0.10 -25.40 22.28
N ALA A 751 0.54 -24.84 21.16
CA ALA A 751 -0.27 -23.97 20.32
C ALA A 751 -0.75 -24.76 19.09
N SER A 752 -2.02 -24.54 18.71
CA SER A 752 -2.53 -25.04 17.44
C SER A 752 -2.12 -24.13 16.30
N THR A 753 -2.06 -24.65 15.09
CA THR A 753 -1.92 -23.80 13.90
C THR A 753 -3.06 -22.76 13.86
N PRO A 754 -2.78 -21.50 13.48
CA PRO A 754 -3.80 -20.46 13.41
C PRO A 754 -4.98 -20.89 12.56
N THR A 755 -6.18 -20.82 13.12
CA THR A 755 -7.41 -21.18 12.42
C THR A 755 -7.91 -20.09 11.47
N THR A 756 -7.57 -18.83 11.76
CA THR A 756 -7.99 -17.66 11.00
C THR A 756 -6.84 -16.66 10.98
N ARG A 757 -6.65 -15.99 9.83
CA ARG A 757 -5.67 -14.89 9.67
C ARG A 757 -6.39 -13.57 9.60
N PHE A 758 -5.81 -12.55 10.19
CA PHE A 758 -6.27 -11.16 10.18
C PHE A 758 -5.28 -10.26 9.46
N GLY A 759 -5.56 -8.96 9.38
CA GLY A 759 -4.75 -7.98 8.64
C GLY A 759 -3.36 -7.70 9.22
N GLY A 760 -3.00 -8.29 10.36
CA GLY A 760 -1.73 -8.02 11.05
C GLY A 760 -1.81 -6.88 12.07
N LEU A 761 -0.68 -6.60 12.74
CA LEU A 761 -0.54 -5.45 13.63
C LEU A 761 0.05 -4.27 12.87
N GLY A 762 -0.56 -3.09 12.97
CA GLY A 762 -0.11 -1.88 12.30
C GLY A 762 -0.23 -0.63 13.17
N PHE A 763 0.51 0.42 12.84
CA PHE A 763 0.37 1.72 13.46
C PHE A 763 -0.82 2.45 12.85
N VAL A 764 -1.53 3.21 13.70
CA VAL A 764 -2.76 3.91 13.32
C VAL A 764 -2.45 5.37 13.06
N PHE A 765 -3.03 5.94 12.00
CA PHE A 765 -2.93 7.35 11.62
C PHE A 765 -4.31 7.93 11.33
N GLN A 766 -4.43 9.24 11.36
CA GLN A 766 -5.65 9.92 10.91
C GLN A 766 -5.96 9.56 9.46
N LYS A 767 -7.23 9.54 9.12
CA LYS A 767 -7.69 9.23 7.76
C LYS A 767 -7.13 10.25 6.76
N GLY A 768 -6.54 9.77 5.67
CA GLY A 768 -5.90 10.61 4.65
C GLY A 768 -4.51 11.14 5.07
N SER A 769 -3.94 10.70 6.19
CA SER A 769 -2.62 11.16 6.63
C SER A 769 -1.50 10.68 5.70
N PRO A 770 -0.69 11.56 5.14
CA PRO A 770 0.46 11.19 4.31
C PRO A 770 1.53 10.43 5.08
N LEU A 771 1.58 10.60 6.42
CA LEU A 771 2.46 9.84 7.31
C LEU A 771 2.23 8.33 7.25
N ALA A 772 0.99 7.88 7.08
CA ALA A 772 0.67 6.46 6.98
C ALA A 772 1.43 5.79 5.82
N ARG A 773 1.58 6.50 4.72
CA ARG A 773 2.33 6.05 3.54
C ARG A 773 3.84 6.12 3.75
N ASP A 774 4.36 7.26 4.24
CA ASP A 774 5.79 7.43 4.47
C ASP A 774 6.31 6.40 5.48
N VAL A 775 5.58 6.19 6.57
CA VAL A 775 5.86 5.15 7.58
C VAL A 775 5.76 3.76 6.97
N SER A 776 4.79 3.51 6.09
CA SER A 776 4.66 2.21 5.41
C SER A 776 5.84 1.91 4.50
N VAL A 777 6.31 2.90 3.73
CA VAL A 777 7.50 2.76 2.87
C VAL A 777 8.76 2.53 3.71
N ALA A 778 8.93 3.28 4.80
CA ALA A 778 10.05 3.09 5.72
C ALA A 778 9.99 1.71 6.43
N MET A 779 8.78 1.23 6.76
CA MET A 779 8.55 -0.10 7.32
C MET A 779 8.96 -1.21 6.34
N LEU A 780 8.58 -1.09 5.07
CA LEU A 780 8.98 -2.05 4.03
C LEU A 780 10.50 -2.07 3.86
N LYS A 781 11.16 -0.90 3.83
CA LYS A 781 12.63 -0.82 3.81
C LYS A 781 13.26 -1.54 5.01
N LEU A 782 12.68 -1.37 6.21
CA LEU A 782 13.15 -2.06 7.43
C LEU A 782 13.01 -3.59 7.31
N MET A 783 11.92 -4.06 6.68
CA MET A 783 11.68 -5.48 6.42
C MET A 783 12.68 -6.03 5.39
N GLU A 784 12.89 -5.32 4.28
CA GLU A 784 13.81 -5.71 3.20
C GLU A 784 15.27 -5.75 3.68
N GLN A 785 15.66 -4.89 4.59
CA GLN A 785 16.98 -4.89 5.21
C GLN A 785 17.19 -6.03 6.23
N GLY A 786 16.11 -6.77 6.57
CA GLY A 786 16.15 -7.86 7.54
C GLY A 786 16.21 -7.41 9.01
N GLU A 787 16.20 -6.11 9.28
CA GLU A 787 16.21 -5.58 10.66
C GLU A 787 14.96 -5.93 11.43
N MET A 788 13.80 -6.04 10.75
CA MET A 788 12.54 -6.47 11.36
C MET A 788 12.68 -7.86 11.97
N LYS A 789 13.28 -8.81 11.27
CA LYS A 789 13.52 -10.18 11.75
C LYS A 789 14.39 -10.17 13.01
N SER A 790 15.43 -9.36 13.01
CA SER A 790 16.31 -9.20 14.19
C SER A 790 15.56 -8.65 15.41
N LEU A 791 14.62 -7.70 15.18
CA LEU A 791 13.78 -7.17 16.26
C LEU A 791 12.77 -8.21 16.76
N GLU A 792 12.16 -8.99 15.86
CA GLU A 792 11.28 -10.09 16.25
C GLU A 792 12.01 -11.14 17.08
N GLU A 793 13.19 -11.58 16.65
CA GLU A 793 14.01 -12.54 17.38
C GLU A 793 14.40 -12.02 18.76
N LYS A 794 14.75 -10.75 18.86
CA LYS A 794 15.12 -10.12 20.14
C LYS A 794 13.95 -9.97 21.10
N TRP A 795 12.76 -9.61 20.63
CA TRP A 795 11.63 -9.25 21.47
C TRP A 795 10.59 -10.37 21.62
N LEU A 796 10.28 -11.07 20.54
CA LEU A 796 9.23 -12.10 20.53
C LEU A 796 9.76 -13.51 20.75
N ASN A 797 10.96 -13.81 20.22
CA ASN A 797 11.64 -15.09 20.38
C ASN A 797 13.02 -14.92 21.02
N PRO A 798 13.13 -14.52 22.27
CA PRO A 798 14.42 -14.50 22.93
C PRO A 798 14.94 -15.94 23.05
N SER A 799 15.82 -16.33 22.12
CA SER A 799 16.43 -17.64 21.98
C SER A 799 17.29 -18.09 23.19
N GLY A 800 17.12 -17.43 24.33
CA GLY A 800 17.92 -17.64 25.52
C GLY A 800 17.26 -18.27 26.71
N GLU A 801 15.94 -18.13 26.92
CA GLU A 801 15.33 -18.61 28.18
C GLU A 801 14.87 -20.05 28.11
N CYS A 802 14.34 -20.50 26.97
CA CYS A 802 13.96 -21.90 26.80
C CYS A 802 15.12 -22.80 26.38
N PHE A 803 16.11 -22.29 25.63
CA PHE A 803 17.29 -23.04 25.22
C PHE A 803 18.38 -23.10 26.34
N LYS A 804 18.49 -22.08 27.19
CA LYS A 804 19.43 -22.15 28.35
C LYS A 804 19.00 -23.16 29.41
N ASN A 805 17.70 -23.42 29.55
CA ASN A 805 17.20 -24.48 30.41
C ASN A 805 17.07 -25.86 29.70
N GLY A 806 17.24 -25.90 28.37
CA GLY A 806 17.20 -27.10 27.55
C GLY A 806 18.51 -27.91 27.53
N ASN A 807 19.65 -27.31 27.91
CA ASN A 807 20.94 -27.98 28.04
C ASN A 807 21.21 -28.59 29.41
N SER A 808 20.26 -28.59 30.35
CA SER A 808 20.20 -29.71 31.29
C SER A 808 19.68 -30.92 30.50
N ASN A 809 20.53 -31.71 29.91
CA ASN A 809 20.31 -33.10 29.58
C ASN A 809 19.98 -33.87 30.88
N SER A 810 18.91 -33.46 31.58
CA SER A 810 18.18 -34.39 32.45
C SER A 810 17.43 -35.28 31.48
N THR A 811 18.09 -36.32 30.98
CA THR A 811 17.40 -37.53 30.54
C THR A 811 16.38 -37.82 31.62
N GLU A 812 15.09 -37.52 31.36
CA GLU A 812 14.05 -37.89 32.30
C GLU A 812 14.20 -39.42 32.53
N SER A 813 14.54 -39.75 33.73
CA SER A 813 14.68 -41.17 34.10
C SER A 813 13.34 -41.87 33.83
N LEU A 814 13.40 -43.07 33.27
CA LEU A 814 12.20 -43.91 33.02
C LEU A 814 11.44 -44.09 34.33
N LYS A 815 10.22 -43.65 34.39
CA LYS A 815 9.39 -43.74 35.60
C LYS A 815 8.81 -45.15 35.75
N LEU A 816 8.64 -45.59 36.98
CA LEU A 816 8.03 -46.87 37.32
C LEU A 816 6.61 -47.04 36.75
N GLU A 817 5.89 -45.91 36.60
CA GLU A 817 4.52 -45.87 36.09
C GLU A 817 4.36 -46.41 34.67
N SER A 818 5.40 -46.37 33.84
CA SER A 818 5.40 -46.91 32.48
C SER A 818 5.66 -48.40 32.37
N PHE A 819 6.19 -49.04 33.45
CA PHE A 819 6.63 -50.46 33.45
C PHE A 819 6.09 -51.27 34.59
N TRP A 820 5.29 -50.76 35.51
CA TRP A 820 4.79 -51.45 36.71
C TRP A 820 4.04 -52.76 36.38
N VAL A 821 3.34 -52.82 35.24
CA VAL A 821 2.61 -53.97 34.76
C VAL A 821 3.55 -55.17 34.53
N LEU A 822 4.77 -54.94 34.01
CA LEU A 822 5.78 -56.00 33.84
C LEU A 822 6.24 -56.55 35.17
N TYR A 823 6.43 -55.73 36.18
CA TYR A 823 6.80 -56.18 37.54
C TYR A 823 5.66 -56.95 38.21
N VAL A 824 4.42 -56.56 37.99
CA VAL A 824 3.25 -57.25 38.49
C VAL A 824 3.10 -58.61 37.81
N ILE A 825 3.31 -58.75 36.52
CA ILE A 825 3.27 -59.99 35.77
C ILE A 825 4.38 -60.94 36.29
N SER A 826 5.62 -60.46 36.37
CA SER A 826 6.77 -61.23 36.83
C SER A 826 6.63 -61.69 38.31
N GLY A 827 6.27 -60.73 39.17
CA GLY A 827 6.03 -61.08 40.62
C GLY A 827 4.85 -62.00 40.84
N GLY A 828 3.76 -61.77 40.07
CA GLY A 828 2.56 -62.55 40.10
C GLY A 828 2.83 -64.05 39.69
N THR A 829 3.50 -64.21 38.54
CA THR A 829 3.86 -65.58 38.08
C THR A 829 4.78 -66.34 39.07
N SER A 830 5.79 -65.60 39.59
CA SER A 830 6.69 -66.17 40.59
C SER A 830 5.97 -66.62 41.89
N THR A 831 5.06 -65.76 42.38
CA THR A 831 4.24 -66.01 43.53
C THR A 831 3.28 -67.18 43.31
N ILE A 832 2.62 -67.29 42.17
CA ILE A 832 1.73 -68.37 41.80
C ILE A 832 2.51 -69.69 41.73
N CYS A 833 3.66 -69.72 41.06
CA CYS A 833 4.52 -70.90 41.00
C CYS A 833 5.00 -71.32 42.38
N PHE A 834 5.37 -70.46 43.29
CA PHE A 834 5.74 -70.70 44.66
C PHE A 834 4.55 -71.24 45.43
N LEU A 835 3.37 -70.74 45.32
CA LEU A 835 2.16 -71.20 45.95
C LEU A 835 1.79 -72.66 45.46
N ILE A 836 1.85 -72.88 44.14
CA ILE A 836 1.59 -74.17 43.53
C ILE A 836 2.60 -75.20 44.08
N PHE A 837 3.88 -74.90 44.14
CA PHE A 837 4.92 -75.74 44.68
C PHE A 837 4.67 -76.02 46.17
N THR A 838 4.34 -75.06 46.99
CA THR A 838 4.05 -75.16 48.39
C THR A 838 2.80 -76.07 48.66
N ILE A 839 1.76 -75.86 47.84
CA ILE A 839 0.55 -76.69 47.91
C ILE A 839 0.87 -78.11 47.51
N HIS A 840 1.60 -78.30 46.44
CA HIS A 840 1.97 -79.66 46.00
C HIS A 840 2.88 -80.35 47.02
N TYR A 841 3.84 -79.67 47.60
CA TYR A 841 4.71 -80.14 48.68
C TYR A 841 3.94 -80.48 49.95
N LEU A 842 2.98 -79.68 50.31
CA LEU A 842 2.12 -79.99 51.47
C LEU A 842 1.16 -81.17 51.20
N LYS A 843 0.69 -81.36 49.97
CA LYS A 843 -0.18 -82.45 49.55
C LYS A 843 0.58 -83.78 49.45
N SER A 844 1.84 -83.73 48.98
CA SER A 844 2.71 -84.97 48.94
C SER A 844 3.10 -85.54 50.32
N ARG A 845 2.98 -84.74 51.38
CA ARG A 845 3.20 -85.20 52.77
C ARG A 845 1.95 -85.70 53.45
N LYS A 846 0.81 -85.73 52.75
CA LYS A 846 -0.45 -86.29 53.28
C LYS A 846 -0.79 -87.69 52.74
N SER A 847 0.20 -88.51 52.30
CA SER A 847 -0.01 -89.88 52.02
C SER A 847 0.28 -90.68 53.33
N PRO A 848 -0.64 -91.49 53.79
CA PRO A 848 -0.50 -92.26 55.07
C PRO A 848 0.27 -93.56 54.85
N HIS A 849 1.31 -93.66 55.59
CA HIS A 849 1.73 -95.01 55.98
C HIS A 849 1.82 -95.04 57.49
N ASP A 850 1.20 -96.08 57.97
CA ASP A 850 0.87 -96.46 59.36
C ASP A 850 2.06 -96.54 60.36
N ASP A 851 1.64 -96.32 61.56
CA ASP A 851 2.10 -96.85 62.84
C ASP A 851 3.30 -96.23 63.54
N GLU A 852 2.95 -95.90 64.67
CA GLU A 852 3.54 -95.85 66.02
C GLU A 852 3.81 -94.48 66.69
N ALA A 853 3.19 -94.46 67.78
CA ALA A 853 3.16 -93.41 68.77
C ALA A 853 4.54 -92.97 69.28
N HIS A 854 4.68 -91.64 69.45
CA HIS A 854 5.03 -91.11 70.78
C HIS A 854 4.88 -89.53 70.80
N GLN A 855 4.36 -89.11 71.85
CA GLN A 855 4.17 -87.81 72.47
C GLN A 855 5.22 -86.75 72.12
N GLY A 856 4.76 -85.53 71.98
CA GLY A 856 5.51 -84.37 72.45
C GLY A 856 5.55 -83.14 71.54
N ASN A 857 4.89 -82.12 72.06
CA ASN A 857 5.14 -80.68 71.94
C ASN A 857 4.85 -79.94 70.62
N GLY A 858 3.88 -79.10 70.72
CA GLY A 858 3.47 -78.07 69.76
C GLY A 858 4.59 -77.08 69.37
N GLU A 859 5.24 -77.36 68.28
CA GLU A 859 6.10 -76.36 67.62
C GLU A 859 5.29 -75.49 66.69
N SER A 860 5.40 -74.22 66.91
CA SER A 860 4.77 -73.16 66.10
C SER A 860 5.03 -73.41 64.63
N LYS A 861 3.99 -73.27 63.79
CA LYS A 861 4.02 -73.29 62.32
C LYS A 861 5.15 -72.43 61.73
N TRP A 862 5.58 -71.36 62.42
CA TRP A 862 6.69 -70.50 62.06
C TRP A 862 8.05 -71.17 62.18
N LYS A 863 8.31 -72.01 63.17
CA LYS A 863 9.57 -72.69 63.28
C LYS A 863 9.72 -73.81 62.23
N ARG A 864 8.64 -74.42 61.75
CA ARG A 864 8.63 -75.32 60.58
C ARG A 864 8.96 -74.59 59.28
N MET A 865 8.49 -73.38 59.09
CA MET A 865 8.77 -72.54 57.92
C MET A 865 10.25 -72.13 57.88
N VAL A 866 10.84 -71.71 58.99
CA VAL A 866 12.24 -71.42 59.17
C VAL A 866 13.15 -72.59 58.93
N ARG A 867 12.75 -73.84 59.30
CA ARG A 867 13.49 -75.11 59.00
C ARG A 867 13.45 -75.41 57.49
N LEU A 868 12.33 -75.14 56.82
CA LEU A 868 12.19 -75.30 55.36
C LEU A 868 13.06 -74.34 54.58
N THR A 869 13.09 -73.09 54.96
CA THR A 869 13.99 -72.13 54.37
C THR A 869 15.45 -72.43 54.59
N LYS A 870 15.83 -72.93 55.74
CA LYS A 870 17.19 -73.42 56.02
C LYS A 870 17.55 -74.70 55.22
N HIS A 871 16.58 -75.62 54.96
CA HIS A 871 16.81 -76.78 54.15
C HIS A 871 16.97 -76.45 52.65
N VAL A 872 16.18 -75.52 52.14
CA VAL A 872 16.30 -74.96 50.77
C VAL A 872 17.60 -74.14 50.61
N TYR A 873 18.01 -73.43 51.63
CA TYR A 873 19.29 -72.76 51.65
C TYR A 873 20.49 -73.69 51.63
N ARG A 874 20.40 -74.86 52.33
CA ARG A 874 21.44 -75.94 52.33
C ARG A 874 21.52 -76.63 50.97
N MET A 875 20.35 -76.85 50.27
CA MET A 875 20.41 -77.48 48.93
C MET A 875 21.00 -76.49 47.91
N LYS A 876 20.76 -75.22 48.07
CA LYS A 876 21.36 -74.18 47.19
C LYS A 876 22.86 -74.07 47.42
N HIS A 877 23.34 -74.28 48.66
CA HIS A 877 24.76 -74.21 48.97
C HIS A 877 25.53 -75.36 48.43
N ASN A 878 24.97 -76.61 48.45
CA ASN A 878 25.58 -77.79 47.87
C ASN A 878 25.60 -77.82 46.33
N ASN A 879 24.63 -77.15 45.68
CA ASN A 879 24.65 -76.95 44.24
C ASN A 879 25.58 -75.74 43.77
N ALA A 880 25.83 -74.78 44.65
CA ALA A 880 26.80 -73.71 44.37
C ALA A 880 28.26 -74.16 44.49
N VAL A 881 28.54 -75.11 45.35
CA VAL A 881 29.91 -75.70 45.49
C VAL A 881 30.29 -76.58 44.30
N ARG A 882 29.33 -77.22 43.64
CA ARG A 882 29.55 -77.95 42.35
C ARG A 882 29.65 -77.08 41.16
N ALA A 883 29.08 -75.87 41.19
CA ALA A 883 29.17 -74.89 40.11
C ALA A 883 30.45 -74.01 40.15
N HIS A 884 31.23 -74.02 41.26
CA HIS A 884 32.45 -73.31 41.42
C HIS A 884 33.72 -74.05 40.95
N GLU A 885 33.64 -75.38 40.75
CA GLU A 885 34.74 -76.12 40.14
C GLU A 885 34.75 -76.08 38.62
N ASP A 886 33.64 -75.75 37.96
CA ASP A 886 33.56 -75.65 36.49
C ASP A 886 33.82 -74.27 35.95
N VAL A 887 34.03 -73.26 36.79
CA VAL A 887 34.23 -71.80 36.31
C VAL A 887 35.72 -71.38 36.30
N THR A 888 36.62 -72.14 36.89
CA THR A 888 38.04 -71.84 36.93
C THR A 888 38.80 -72.30 35.68
N ASP A 889 38.15 -73.05 34.78
CA ASP A 889 38.83 -73.57 33.57
C ASP A 889 38.49 -72.77 32.29
N CYS A 890 37.70 -71.71 32.36
CA CYS A 890 37.33 -70.93 31.24
C CYS A 890 38.05 -69.56 31.13
N SER A 891 38.84 -69.15 32.13
CA SER A 891 39.54 -67.83 32.10
C SER A 891 40.94 -67.88 31.47
N SER A 892 41.47 -69.04 31.17
CA SER A 892 42.81 -69.20 30.60
C SER A 892 42.85 -69.43 29.10
N ARG A 893 41.71 -69.25 28.41
CA ARG A 893 41.65 -69.46 26.94
C ARG A 893 41.34 -68.28 26.04
N TRP A 894 41.44 -67.10 26.58
CA TRP A 894 41.28 -65.91 25.83
C TRP A 894 42.57 -65.14 25.53
N ASP A 895 43.67 -65.49 26.09
CA ASP A 895 44.95 -64.77 25.86
C ASP A 895 45.83 -65.37 24.73
N SER A 896 45.30 -66.28 23.90
CA SER A 896 46.14 -66.87 22.84
C SER A 896 45.64 -66.72 21.43
N VAL A 897 44.84 -65.71 21.12
CA VAL A 897 44.32 -65.50 19.74
C VAL A 897 44.60 -64.02 19.31
N ILE A 898 45.78 -63.56 19.53
CA ILE A 898 46.33 -62.42 18.78
C ILE A 898 47.71 -62.75 18.30
N THR A 899 47.79 -63.27 17.09
CA THR A 899 49.08 -63.38 16.32
C THR A 899 49.32 -62.10 15.49
N PRO A 900 50.60 -61.78 15.23
CA PRO A 900 51.01 -60.47 14.63
C PRO A 900 50.62 -60.20 13.16
N ASP A 901 49.85 -61.08 12.54
CA ASP A 901 49.57 -60.98 11.10
C ASP A 901 48.11 -60.67 10.73
N THR A 902 47.48 -59.73 11.39
CA THR A 902 46.16 -59.29 10.97
C THR A 902 46.27 -57.98 10.16
N PRO A 903 45.60 -57.85 8.96
CA PRO A 903 45.65 -56.63 8.13
C PRO A 903 45.08 -55.41 8.81
N PRO A 904 45.54 -54.22 8.49
CA PRO A 904 45.22 -52.99 9.24
C PRO A 904 43.77 -52.54 9.18
N GLU A 905 42.91 -53.10 8.33
CA GLU A 905 41.49 -52.69 8.24
C GLU A 905 40.59 -53.22 9.35
N LEU A 906 41.01 -54.23 10.10
CA LEU A 906 40.25 -54.76 11.24
C LEU A 906 40.62 -54.12 12.58
N GLN A 907 41.71 -53.41 12.68
CA GLN A 907 42.11 -52.70 13.89
C GLN A 907 41.31 -51.42 14.14
N HIS A 908 40.75 -50.80 13.09
CA HIS A 908 39.88 -49.61 13.22
C HIS A 908 38.46 -49.92 13.64
N ALA A 909 37.98 -51.16 13.45
CA ALA A 909 36.64 -51.51 13.83
C ALA A 909 36.47 -51.83 15.33
N VAL A 910 37.57 -52.22 16.01
CA VAL A 910 37.55 -52.52 17.44
C VAL A 910 37.80 -51.32 18.33
N MET A 911 38.46 -50.26 17.78
CA MET A 911 38.66 -48.95 18.48
C MET A 911 37.43 -48.01 18.44
N ALA A 912 36.44 -48.30 17.60
CA ALA A 912 35.22 -47.47 17.50
C ALA A 912 34.16 -47.80 18.58
N LEU A 913 34.42 -48.71 19.46
CA LEU A 913 33.51 -49.12 20.54
C LEU A 913 33.92 -48.65 21.93
N GLN A 914 34.94 -47.82 22.03
CA GLN A 914 35.28 -47.11 23.28
C GLN A 914 34.71 -45.71 23.29
N LEU A 915 33.90 -45.38 24.28
CA LEU A 915 33.18 -44.12 24.54
C LEU A 915 34.09 -42.89 24.47
N PRO A 916 33.62 -41.76 23.94
CA PRO A 916 34.43 -40.55 23.93
C PRO A 916 34.51 -39.88 25.28
N GLU A 917 35.70 -39.61 25.69
CA GLU A 917 36.06 -38.69 26.78
C GLU A 917 35.66 -37.23 26.40
N ILE A 918 35.22 -36.52 27.43
CA ILE A 918 34.87 -35.15 27.49
C ILE A 918 36.05 -34.24 27.06
N ILE A 919 35.84 -33.49 25.97
CA ILE A 919 36.73 -32.37 25.66
C ILE A 919 36.04 -31.08 26.12
N THR A 920 36.59 -30.50 27.18
CA THR A 920 36.44 -29.10 27.57
C THR A 920 37.12 -28.20 26.57
N VAL A 921 36.40 -27.32 25.87
CA VAL A 921 36.97 -26.21 25.15
C VAL A 921 36.72 -24.94 25.97
N SER A 922 37.81 -24.40 26.46
CA SER A 922 37.93 -23.07 27.05
C SER A 922 38.17 -22.05 25.92
N SER A 923 37.38 -20.98 25.94
CA SER A 923 37.65 -19.60 25.48
C SER A 923 38.40 -19.39 24.15
N MET A 924 37.69 -18.85 23.15
CA MET A 924 37.89 -17.49 22.60
C MET A 924 36.62 -17.02 21.94
#